data_3423536d1f0d6fbb2569267bf04c7756
#
_entry.id   3423536d1f0d6fbb2569267bf04c7756
#
_cell.length_a   1.000
_cell.length_b   1.000
_cell.length_c   1.000
_cell.angle_alpha   90.00
_cell.angle_beta   90.00
_cell.angle_gamma   90.00
#
_symmetry.space_group_name_H-M   'P 1'
#
loop_
_entity.id
_entity.type
_entity.pdbx_description
1 polymer ?
#
loop_
_entity_poly.entity_id
_entity_poly.type
_entity_poly.pdbx_seq_one_letter_code
_entity_poly.pdbx_strand_id
1 'polypeptide(L)'
;MMNRIKAKPELKGYLALVLHAHLPYIRHHDRDDYMEERWFYEAMTETYLPLLEVMERLVADKVGFRLTFSMTPTLLSLLGDPLMQNRYRTYLTKLIGLADKEEKRLAKNAALLPLAVMYAKRFRQLQALFESCDGHVVSRFKALQDAGLIEIVTSAATHGFLPLMKNEEAIQAQIATAVRDYERHFGRKPRGIWLPECGFTPGIDRILKQHGIDYFFSDSTAVSYATPQPNRELYAPLMSPYGVSAFPRDPESASQVWSATDGYPGDFNYREYYRDIGWDLGWNDIEEWEYIRPYVLPTFERVNTGIKYYRITGKGNHREPYNPDWALERAAEHAGNFMYNRQTQAEHWHRWLDRKPIIVSPYDAELFGHWWYEGPIWIEMLCRKIFHDQHTLKMITPSEYLQEYPVADVGKLNESSWGRNHSAEVWLQGNNDWIYRHLHQAEERMIRLAERHEHLTDAAARAHEAGLLKRALNQAARELMLAQSSDWAFIMDSQTVVDYAVRRTKDHLGCFHHLCDQIERGDIDERIVAGLEDKDNLFPGIDYRDYIPVNRLSPIPIIPDRRQWEALLAETQHRPNIFMLAWEYPPKHVGGLSRAVHELSEALAAKGEIVHVITTSHFGAPYFEHMNGVYVHRLPIDCSGDTHFFNWTFEMNLAMIDHLVRWKESGGRIDLLHAHDWMVMHTAREIKLSYGIPLVATIHATEWGRNQGKLYNDLQRKIHHLEWRLTYEADRVLVCSQYMKDQVQHIFSLPSDKVLVYPNGIHVPQTPAAAGPRPEFLQESDRVIFYIGRLVFEKGVQVLIEAMPRILAEVPGARLVIAGSGPMEQELRERAAHLGDRVWFTGFVDDAYRARLYAAAEVCVIPSLYEPFGIVALEAMASRKPLVLSDTGGLAEIIRHGVDGYKALPGHVESLAWHVTEMLLNPDAGAAMAETAYQTLLQHYQWNRIATNMQDEYHKLAYVQPEWVASK
;
A
#
# COMPACT_ATOMS: atom_id res chain seq x y z
N MET A 1 48.77 -21.34 4.03
CA MET A 1 47.96 -20.59 3.07
C MET A 1 46.51 -20.80 3.45
N MET A 2 45.94 -19.86 4.23
CA MET A 2 44.53 -19.87 4.61
C MET A 2 43.67 -19.51 3.38
N ASN A 3 42.84 -20.45 2.95
CA ASN A 3 41.77 -20.17 1.99
C ASN A 3 40.86 -19.07 2.55
N ARG A 4 41.02 -17.83 2.08
CA ARG A 4 40.01 -16.82 2.22
C ARG A 4 38.79 -17.28 1.40
N ILE A 5 37.78 -17.79 2.09
CA ILE A 5 36.45 -17.95 1.53
C ILE A 5 36.05 -16.53 1.06
N LYS A 6 36.03 -16.28 -0.26
CA LYS A 6 35.48 -15.04 -0.82
C LYS A 6 34.03 -15.02 -0.36
N ALA A 7 33.66 -14.08 0.50
CA ALA A 7 32.28 -13.81 0.84
C ALA A 7 31.50 -13.64 -0.49
N LYS A 8 30.34 -14.28 -0.62
CA LYS A 8 29.46 -14.01 -1.77
C LYS A 8 29.27 -12.50 -1.86
N PRO A 9 29.38 -11.88 -3.06
CA PRO A 9 29.15 -10.46 -3.21
C PRO A 9 27.73 -10.15 -2.72
N GLU A 10 27.62 -9.13 -1.89
CA GLU A 10 26.38 -8.68 -1.28
C GLU A 10 25.52 -7.93 -2.30
N LEU A 11 24.22 -8.24 -2.37
CA LEU A 11 23.26 -7.49 -3.17
C LEU A 11 23.19 -6.04 -2.70
N LYS A 12 23.37 -5.07 -3.60
CA LYS A 12 23.46 -3.64 -3.30
C LYS A 12 22.24 -2.83 -3.66
N GLY A 13 21.41 -3.30 -4.59
CA GLY A 13 20.19 -2.60 -5.00
C GLY A 13 19.36 -3.38 -5.99
N TYR A 14 18.26 -2.73 -6.38
CA TYR A 14 17.24 -3.30 -7.24
C TYR A 14 16.99 -2.43 -8.47
N LEU A 15 16.63 -3.08 -9.57
CA LEU A 15 16.11 -2.46 -10.79
C LEU A 15 14.65 -2.90 -10.99
N ALA A 16 13.72 -1.95 -11.03
CA ALA A 16 12.35 -2.15 -11.48
C ALA A 16 12.20 -1.62 -12.90
N LEU A 17 12.21 -2.52 -13.89
CA LEU A 17 11.94 -2.19 -15.28
C LEU A 17 10.43 -2.27 -15.52
N VAL A 18 9.82 -1.15 -15.92
CA VAL A 18 8.37 -1.00 -16.07
C VAL A 18 8.05 -0.67 -17.52
N LEU A 19 7.18 -1.46 -18.13
CA LEU A 19 6.75 -1.30 -19.52
C LEU A 19 5.28 -0.89 -19.54
N HIS A 20 5.00 0.33 -19.98
CA HIS A 20 3.64 0.85 -20.12
C HIS A 20 3.12 0.52 -21.51
N ALA A 21 2.22 -0.47 -21.59
CA ALA A 21 1.57 -0.91 -22.82
C ALA A 21 0.21 -0.23 -22.97
N HIS A 22 0.10 0.66 -23.95
CA HIS A 22 -1.08 1.49 -24.14
C HIS A 22 -1.38 1.75 -25.62
N LEU A 23 -2.67 1.67 -25.96
CA LEU A 23 -3.24 2.23 -27.18
C LEU A 23 -4.61 2.83 -26.85
N PRO A 24 -4.98 3.97 -27.47
CA PRO A 24 -6.35 4.46 -27.41
C PRO A 24 -7.32 3.43 -28.00
N TYR A 25 -8.60 3.55 -27.65
CA TYR A 25 -9.60 2.65 -28.22
C TYR A 25 -9.92 3.04 -29.66
N ILE A 26 -9.34 2.26 -30.61
CA ILE A 26 -9.30 2.59 -32.07
C ILE A 26 -10.14 1.62 -32.92
N ARG A 27 -10.95 0.76 -32.30
CA ARG A 27 -11.81 -0.21 -32.99
C ARG A 27 -12.88 0.50 -33.84
N HIS A 28 -13.04 0.05 -35.07
CA HIS A 28 -14.13 0.43 -35.96
C HIS A 28 -14.97 -0.82 -36.27
N HIS A 29 -16.30 -0.73 -36.17
CA HIS A 29 -17.19 -1.89 -36.35
C HIS A 29 -17.59 -2.12 -37.81
N ASP A 30 -17.51 -1.06 -38.64
CA ASP A 30 -18.11 -0.99 -39.97
C ASP A 30 -17.15 -1.44 -41.09
N ARG A 31 -15.88 -1.08 -41.06
CA ARG A 31 -14.90 -1.40 -42.08
C ARG A 31 -13.56 -1.78 -41.47
N ASP A 32 -12.63 -2.33 -42.32
CA ASP A 32 -11.30 -2.81 -41.92
C ASP A 32 -10.12 -2.01 -42.51
N ASP A 33 -10.40 -0.86 -43.12
CA ASP A 33 -9.43 -0.03 -43.85
C ASP A 33 -9.04 1.26 -43.09
N TYR A 34 -9.35 1.38 -41.81
CA TYR A 34 -8.97 2.52 -41.00
C TYR A 34 -7.47 2.52 -40.68
N MET A 35 -6.82 3.66 -40.81
CA MET A 35 -5.39 3.82 -40.56
C MET A 35 -5.04 3.59 -39.09
N GLU A 36 -5.92 4.01 -38.20
CA GLU A 36 -5.72 3.95 -36.74
C GLU A 36 -5.66 2.50 -36.21
N GLU A 37 -6.40 1.57 -36.83
CA GLU A 37 -6.31 0.16 -36.44
C GLU A 37 -4.93 -0.45 -36.72
N ARG A 38 -4.15 0.14 -37.64
CA ARG A 38 -2.79 -0.31 -37.92
C ARG A 38 -1.85 -0.09 -36.73
N TRP A 39 -2.11 0.91 -35.88
CA TRP A 39 -1.34 1.10 -34.66
C TRP A 39 -1.36 -0.16 -33.79
N PHE A 40 -2.54 -0.78 -33.67
CA PHE A 40 -2.68 -2.06 -32.98
C PHE A 40 -1.94 -3.20 -33.71
N TYR A 41 -2.05 -3.30 -35.05
CA TYR A 41 -1.38 -4.38 -35.78
C TYR A 41 0.14 -4.24 -35.76
N GLU A 42 0.64 -3.03 -35.86
CA GLU A 42 2.07 -2.74 -35.76
C GLU A 42 2.60 -3.01 -34.33
N ALA A 43 1.91 -2.55 -33.30
CA ALA A 43 2.30 -2.82 -31.92
C ALA A 43 2.26 -4.33 -31.58
N MET A 44 1.26 -5.06 -32.07
CA MET A 44 1.20 -6.52 -31.95
C MET A 44 2.41 -7.19 -32.59
N THR A 45 2.76 -6.79 -33.83
CA THR A 45 3.80 -7.41 -34.67
C THR A 45 5.22 -7.05 -34.18
N GLU A 46 5.41 -5.81 -33.77
CA GLU A 46 6.75 -5.29 -33.47
C GLU A 46 7.07 -5.26 -31.97
N THR A 47 6.05 -5.19 -31.08
CA THR A 47 6.25 -5.05 -29.63
C THR A 47 5.69 -6.23 -28.84
N TYR A 48 4.38 -6.43 -28.81
CA TYR A 48 3.77 -7.31 -27.78
C TYR A 48 4.11 -8.79 -28.00
N LEU A 49 4.01 -9.30 -29.22
CA LEU A 49 4.40 -10.68 -29.51
C LEU A 49 5.91 -10.89 -29.41
N PRO A 50 6.79 -9.98 -29.91
CA PRO A 50 8.23 -10.06 -29.66
C PRO A 50 8.64 -10.06 -28.19
N LEU A 51 8.04 -9.22 -27.35
CA LEU A 51 8.31 -9.18 -25.91
C LEU A 51 7.86 -10.49 -25.22
N LEU A 52 6.68 -11.01 -25.60
CA LEU A 52 6.19 -12.30 -25.11
C LEU A 52 7.16 -13.42 -25.45
N GLU A 53 7.61 -13.50 -26.70
CA GLU A 53 8.58 -14.49 -27.15
C GLU A 53 9.91 -14.40 -26.38
N VAL A 54 10.40 -13.18 -26.11
CA VAL A 54 11.61 -12.96 -25.29
C VAL A 54 11.42 -13.50 -23.88
N MET A 55 10.31 -13.19 -23.22
CA MET A 55 10.04 -13.68 -21.86
C MET A 55 9.93 -15.21 -21.82
N GLU A 56 9.29 -15.83 -22.82
CA GLU A 56 9.18 -17.27 -22.89
C GLU A 56 10.54 -17.96 -23.14
N ARG A 57 11.42 -17.36 -23.95
CA ARG A 57 12.82 -17.83 -24.10
C ARG A 57 13.60 -17.75 -22.80
N LEU A 58 13.47 -16.65 -22.08
CA LEU A 58 14.11 -16.50 -20.76
C LEU A 58 13.63 -17.57 -19.77
N VAL A 59 12.35 -17.89 -19.78
CA VAL A 59 11.77 -18.98 -18.97
C VAL A 59 12.35 -20.33 -19.39
N ALA A 60 12.38 -20.64 -20.69
CA ALA A 60 12.91 -21.89 -21.22
C ALA A 60 14.40 -22.10 -20.86
N ASP A 61 15.16 -21.00 -20.87
CA ASP A 61 16.60 -20.99 -20.53
C ASP A 61 16.84 -20.89 -19.00
N LYS A 62 15.78 -20.84 -18.20
CA LYS A 62 15.84 -20.73 -16.72
C LYS A 62 16.58 -19.47 -16.25
N VAL A 63 16.49 -18.39 -16.99
CA VAL A 63 17.00 -17.09 -16.58
C VAL A 63 16.02 -16.43 -15.61
N GLY A 64 16.48 -16.07 -14.43
CA GLY A 64 15.65 -15.34 -13.46
C GLY A 64 15.52 -13.86 -13.85
N PHE A 65 14.29 -13.39 -14.03
CA PHE A 65 14.00 -11.99 -14.33
C PHE A 65 12.74 -11.53 -13.60
N ARG A 66 12.56 -10.22 -13.50
CA ARG A 66 11.34 -9.56 -13.05
C ARG A 66 11.06 -8.35 -13.93
N LEU A 67 9.85 -8.28 -14.46
CA LEU A 67 9.36 -7.13 -15.23
C LEU A 67 8.00 -6.70 -14.70
N THR A 68 7.70 -5.41 -14.80
CA THR A 68 6.35 -4.90 -14.52
C THR A 68 5.74 -4.39 -15.82
N PHE A 69 4.50 -4.80 -16.10
CA PHE A 69 3.74 -4.32 -17.24
C PHE A 69 2.54 -3.51 -16.77
N SER A 70 2.41 -2.28 -17.24
CA SER A 70 1.13 -1.59 -17.20
C SER A 70 0.37 -1.93 -18.48
N MET A 71 -0.72 -2.67 -18.36
CA MET A 71 -1.60 -2.97 -19.50
C MET A 71 -2.90 -2.20 -19.35
N THR A 72 -3.10 -1.20 -20.23
CA THR A 72 -4.28 -0.34 -20.14
C THR A 72 -5.57 -1.10 -20.47
N PRO A 73 -6.70 -0.77 -19.83
CA PRO A 73 -7.98 -1.45 -20.11
C PRO A 73 -8.44 -1.30 -21.56
N THR A 74 -8.10 -0.17 -22.25
CA THR A 74 -8.35 0.00 -23.69
C THR A 74 -7.58 -1.03 -24.52
N LEU A 75 -6.29 -1.21 -24.23
CA LEU A 75 -5.47 -2.22 -24.91
C LEU A 75 -5.98 -3.64 -24.62
N LEU A 76 -6.31 -3.96 -23.37
CA LEU A 76 -6.88 -5.26 -22.99
C LEU A 76 -8.18 -5.54 -23.73
N SER A 77 -9.02 -4.52 -23.93
CA SER A 77 -10.26 -4.64 -24.71
C SER A 77 -9.97 -4.93 -26.18
N LEU A 78 -8.97 -4.26 -26.80
CA LEU A 78 -8.56 -4.52 -28.20
C LEU A 78 -7.94 -5.92 -28.36
N LEU A 79 -7.09 -6.35 -27.43
CA LEU A 79 -6.47 -7.69 -27.45
C LEU A 79 -7.50 -8.82 -27.29
N GLY A 80 -8.56 -8.55 -26.53
CA GLY A 80 -9.65 -9.50 -26.28
C GLY A 80 -10.77 -9.49 -27.32
N ASP A 81 -10.82 -8.49 -28.23
CA ASP A 81 -11.90 -8.35 -29.20
C ASP A 81 -11.74 -9.31 -30.39
N PRO A 82 -12.73 -10.20 -30.65
CA PRO A 82 -12.64 -11.17 -31.74
C PRO A 82 -12.52 -10.52 -33.13
N LEU A 83 -13.12 -9.35 -33.35
CA LEU A 83 -13.02 -8.62 -34.60
C LEU A 83 -11.57 -8.16 -34.86
N MET A 84 -10.96 -7.56 -33.84
CA MET A 84 -9.57 -7.09 -33.92
C MET A 84 -8.59 -8.27 -34.09
N GLN A 85 -8.80 -9.38 -33.42
CA GLN A 85 -8.00 -10.61 -33.58
C GLN A 85 -8.09 -11.16 -35.00
N ASN A 86 -9.30 -11.20 -35.61
CA ASN A 86 -9.48 -11.65 -36.99
C ASN A 86 -8.87 -10.72 -38.02
N ARG A 87 -8.98 -9.40 -37.81
CA ARG A 87 -8.34 -8.39 -38.65
C ARG A 87 -6.80 -8.48 -38.56
N TYR A 88 -6.27 -8.70 -37.38
CA TYR A 88 -4.83 -8.92 -37.20
C TYR A 88 -4.34 -10.18 -37.94
N ARG A 89 -5.10 -11.31 -37.90
CA ARG A 89 -4.80 -12.50 -38.70
C ARG A 89 -4.71 -12.18 -40.19
N THR A 90 -5.68 -11.43 -40.67
CA THR A 90 -5.73 -11.00 -42.08
C THR A 90 -4.55 -10.13 -42.43
N TYR A 91 -4.22 -9.15 -41.55
CA TYR A 91 -3.08 -8.28 -41.71
C TYR A 91 -1.77 -9.07 -41.77
N LEU A 92 -1.54 -9.97 -40.83
CA LEU A 92 -0.31 -10.77 -40.75
C LEU A 92 -0.18 -11.72 -41.96
N THR A 93 -1.29 -12.27 -42.44
CA THR A 93 -1.30 -13.09 -43.67
C THR A 93 -0.91 -12.25 -44.90
N LYS A 94 -1.44 -11.04 -45.03
CA LYS A 94 -1.04 -10.10 -46.10
C LYS A 94 0.44 -9.76 -46.03
N LEU A 95 0.94 -9.51 -44.79
CA LEU A 95 2.33 -9.16 -44.56
C LEU A 95 3.30 -10.31 -44.92
N ILE A 96 2.95 -11.56 -44.60
CA ILE A 96 3.71 -12.74 -45.01
C ILE A 96 3.72 -12.83 -46.54
N GLY A 97 2.57 -12.63 -47.19
CA GLY A 97 2.48 -12.63 -48.64
C GLY A 97 3.35 -11.57 -49.30
N LEU A 98 3.48 -10.40 -48.68
CA LEU A 98 4.40 -9.35 -49.14
C LEU A 98 5.85 -9.79 -48.98
N ALA A 99 6.22 -10.34 -47.80
CA ALA A 99 7.58 -10.81 -47.53
C ALA A 99 8.01 -11.91 -48.54
N ASP A 100 7.11 -12.84 -48.90
CA ASP A 100 7.38 -13.87 -49.92
C ASP A 100 7.59 -13.30 -51.34
N LYS A 101 6.89 -12.22 -51.66
CA LYS A 101 7.11 -11.47 -52.90
C LYS A 101 8.44 -10.70 -52.86
N GLU A 102 8.82 -10.13 -51.74
CA GLU A 102 10.09 -9.46 -51.52
C GLU A 102 11.30 -10.41 -51.67
N GLU A 103 11.21 -11.65 -51.18
CA GLU A 103 12.22 -12.67 -51.43
C GLU A 103 12.45 -12.88 -52.94
N LYS A 104 11.36 -12.94 -53.72
CA LYS A 104 11.45 -13.11 -55.21
C LYS A 104 11.95 -11.85 -55.90
N ARG A 105 11.47 -10.67 -55.50
CA ARG A 105 11.91 -9.38 -56.08
C ARG A 105 13.40 -9.16 -55.85
N LEU A 106 13.90 -9.52 -54.65
CA LEU A 106 15.28 -9.31 -54.26
C LEU A 106 16.21 -10.49 -54.52
N ALA A 107 15.77 -11.54 -55.25
CA ALA A 107 16.54 -12.78 -55.46
C ALA A 107 17.94 -12.55 -56.07
N LYS A 108 18.13 -11.43 -56.81
CA LYS A 108 19.43 -11.05 -57.42
C LYS A 108 20.16 -9.99 -56.58
N ASN A 109 19.60 -9.50 -55.50
CA ASN A 109 20.22 -8.49 -54.67
C ASN A 109 20.85 -9.16 -53.44
N ALA A 110 22.16 -9.43 -53.55
CA ALA A 110 22.90 -10.14 -52.50
C ALA A 110 22.90 -9.41 -51.14
N ALA A 111 22.72 -8.10 -51.11
CA ALA A 111 22.71 -7.29 -49.89
C ALA A 111 21.36 -7.29 -49.17
N LEU A 112 20.26 -7.30 -49.92
CA LEU A 112 18.91 -7.18 -49.32
C LEU A 112 18.14 -8.52 -49.22
N LEU A 113 18.49 -9.51 -50.05
CA LEU A 113 17.82 -10.83 -50.00
C LEU A 113 17.86 -11.48 -48.63
N PRO A 114 18.98 -11.50 -47.86
CA PRO A 114 19.00 -12.06 -46.52
C PRO A 114 17.99 -11.39 -45.58
N LEU A 115 17.76 -10.10 -45.73
CA LEU A 115 16.80 -9.33 -44.94
C LEU A 115 15.35 -9.68 -45.32
N ALA A 116 15.06 -9.85 -46.62
CA ALA A 116 13.73 -10.32 -47.04
C ALA A 116 13.42 -11.71 -46.46
N VAL A 117 14.38 -12.65 -46.49
CA VAL A 117 14.25 -13.97 -45.85
C VAL A 117 14.06 -13.87 -44.36
N MET A 118 14.79 -12.96 -43.68
CA MET A 118 14.64 -12.70 -42.24
C MET A 118 13.19 -12.27 -41.93
N TYR A 119 12.63 -11.30 -42.66
CA TYR A 119 11.24 -10.85 -42.42
C TYR A 119 10.21 -11.96 -42.70
N ALA A 120 10.35 -12.69 -43.80
CA ALA A 120 9.45 -13.80 -44.11
C ALA A 120 9.45 -14.87 -43.01
N LYS A 121 10.62 -15.22 -42.49
CA LYS A 121 10.75 -16.12 -41.34
C LYS A 121 10.13 -15.53 -40.08
N ARG A 122 10.41 -14.25 -39.78
CA ARG A 122 9.92 -13.55 -38.59
C ARG A 122 8.42 -13.52 -38.54
N PHE A 123 7.76 -13.09 -39.60
CA PHE A 123 6.31 -12.98 -39.63
C PHE A 123 5.60 -14.34 -39.48
N ARG A 124 6.17 -15.42 -40.04
CA ARG A 124 5.66 -16.77 -39.83
C ARG A 124 5.84 -17.25 -38.37
N GLN A 125 6.94 -16.89 -37.72
CA GLN A 125 7.14 -17.18 -36.31
C GLN A 125 6.09 -16.47 -35.45
N LEU A 126 5.82 -15.17 -35.71
CA LEU A 126 4.80 -14.41 -35.00
C LEU A 126 3.39 -14.96 -35.26
N GLN A 127 3.10 -15.38 -36.50
CA GLN A 127 1.83 -16.06 -36.82
C GLN A 127 1.69 -17.34 -35.99
N ALA A 128 2.71 -18.17 -35.97
CA ALA A 128 2.69 -19.41 -35.19
C ALA A 128 2.50 -19.15 -33.69
N LEU A 129 3.15 -18.14 -33.14
CA LEU A 129 2.98 -17.73 -31.73
C LEU A 129 1.54 -17.27 -31.46
N PHE A 130 1.00 -16.38 -32.31
CA PHE A 130 -0.37 -15.87 -32.19
C PHE A 130 -1.41 -16.98 -32.29
N GLU A 131 -1.28 -17.90 -33.26
CA GLU A 131 -2.19 -19.04 -33.41
C GLU A 131 -2.04 -20.07 -32.27
N SER A 132 -0.87 -20.19 -31.66
CA SER A 132 -0.64 -21.12 -30.53
C SER A 132 -1.50 -20.82 -29.31
N CYS A 133 -2.03 -19.61 -29.20
CA CYS A 133 -2.95 -19.18 -28.16
C CYS A 133 -4.36 -18.80 -28.73
N ASP A 134 -4.66 -19.19 -29.95
CA ASP A 134 -5.90 -18.84 -30.66
C ASP A 134 -6.22 -17.33 -30.63
N GLY A 135 -5.20 -16.50 -30.71
CA GLY A 135 -5.31 -15.06 -30.61
C GLY A 135 -5.44 -14.48 -29.18
N HIS A 136 -5.59 -15.33 -28.18
CA HIS A 136 -5.76 -14.91 -26.78
C HIS A 136 -4.44 -14.55 -26.08
N VAL A 137 -3.74 -13.54 -26.59
CA VAL A 137 -2.40 -13.13 -26.13
C VAL A 137 -2.37 -12.76 -24.64
N VAL A 138 -3.44 -12.14 -24.11
CA VAL A 138 -3.57 -11.78 -22.70
C VAL A 138 -3.38 -12.99 -21.78
N SER A 139 -3.84 -14.18 -22.21
CA SER A 139 -3.71 -15.42 -21.42
C SER A 139 -2.26 -15.83 -21.17
N ARG A 140 -1.34 -15.52 -22.12
CA ARG A 140 0.09 -15.80 -22.02
C ARG A 140 0.76 -14.86 -21.03
N PHE A 141 0.43 -13.55 -21.08
CA PHE A 141 0.88 -12.58 -20.06
C PHE A 141 0.38 -12.96 -18.67
N LYS A 142 -0.89 -13.38 -18.58
CA LYS A 142 -1.46 -13.89 -17.32
C LYS A 142 -0.68 -15.08 -16.78
N ALA A 143 -0.31 -16.04 -17.61
CA ALA A 143 0.46 -17.21 -17.20
C ALA A 143 1.85 -16.82 -16.64
N LEU A 144 2.53 -15.84 -17.24
CA LEU A 144 3.79 -15.32 -16.72
C LEU A 144 3.61 -14.61 -15.37
N GLN A 145 2.52 -13.86 -15.19
CA GLN A 145 2.17 -13.25 -13.90
C GLN A 145 1.85 -14.32 -12.84
N ASP A 146 1.06 -15.33 -13.18
CA ASP A 146 0.71 -16.41 -12.26
C ASP A 146 1.93 -17.24 -11.85
N ALA A 147 2.96 -17.31 -12.71
CA ALA A 147 4.27 -17.89 -12.40
C ALA A 147 5.17 -16.97 -11.56
N GLY A 148 4.73 -15.74 -11.25
CA GLY A 148 5.50 -14.76 -10.47
C GLY A 148 6.74 -14.22 -11.19
N LEU A 149 6.75 -14.21 -12.52
CA LEU A 149 7.86 -13.72 -13.34
C LEU A 149 7.68 -12.26 -13.74
N ILE A 150 6.44 -11.84 -13.91
CA ILE A 150 6.07 -10.46 -14.16
C ILE A 150 4.98 -10.01 -13.19
N GLU A 151 4.87 -8.72 -13.00
CA GLU A 151 3.73 -8.07 -12.36
C GLU A 151 2.97 -7.25 -13.40
N ILE A 152 1.64 -7.45 -13.49
CA ILE A 152 0.79 -6.64 -14.35
C ILE A 152 0.03 -5.66 -13.47
N VAL A 153 0.05 -4.37 -13.83
CA VAL A 153 -0.72 -3.30 -13.20
C VAL A 153 -1.73 -2.73 -14.20
N THR A 154 -2.76 -2.07 -13.68
CA THR A 154 -3.76 -1.39 -14.50
C THR A 154 -3.37 0.06 -14.81
N SER A 155 -4.24 0.78 -15.53
CA SER A 155 -4.22 2.24 -15.68
C SER A 155 -5.65 2.76 -15.46
N ALA A 156 -5.93 4.06 -15.67
CA ALA A 156 -7.30 4.55 -15.72
C ALA A 156 -8.05 3.93 -16.92
N ALA A 157 -9.39 3.79 -16.82
CA ALA A 157 -10.20 3.01 -17.76
C ALA A 157 -9.92 3.34 -19.24
N THR A 158 -9.96 4.60 -19.60
CA THR A 158 -9.68 5.07 -20.97
C THR A 158 -8.41 5.92 -21.05
N HIS A 159 -7.49 5.72 -20.11
CA HIS A 159 -6.26 6.52 -20.03
C HIS A 159 -6.53 8.03 -19.93
N GLY A 160 -7.63 8.42 -19.23
CA GLY A 160 -7.97 9.83 -19.04
C GLY A 160 -6.97 10.55 -18.14
N PHE A 161 -6.58 11.78 -18.49
CA PHE A 161 -5.62 12.57 -17.71
C PHE A 161 -6.28 13.07 -16.41
N LEU A 162 -6.15 12.30 -15.34
CA LEU A 162 -6.87 12.50 -14.08
C LEU A 162 -6.72 13.90 -13.45
N PRO A 163 -5.54 14.57 -13.50
CA PRO A 163 -5.39 15.90 -12.91
C PRO A 163 -6.26 16.99 -13.53
N LEU A 164 -6.74 16.82 -14.76
CA LEU A 164 -7.62 17.79 -15.44
C LEU A 164 -9.11 17.41 -15.41
N MET A 165 -9.49 16.33 -14.72
CA MET A 165 -10.88 16.04 -14.43
C MET A 165 -11.34 16.92 -13.27
N LYS A 166 -12.48 17.61 -13.46
CA LYS A 166 -12.98 18.57 -12.49
C LYS A 166 -13.57 17.90 -11.25
N ASN A 167 -14.25 16.78 -11.45
CA ASN A 167 -15.05 16.12 -10.41
C ASN A 167 -14.36 14.81 -9.97
N GLU A 168 -14.23 14.61 -8.67
CA GLU A 168 -13.66 13.39 -8.09
C GLU A 168 -14.43 12.14 -8.51
N GLU A 169 -15.73 12.23 -8.71
CA GLU A 169 -16.62 11.16 -9.17
C GLU A 169 -16.23 10.67 -10.58
N ALA A 170 -15.75 11.55 -11.43
CA ALA A 170 -15.24 11.17 -12.75
C ALA A 170 -13.91 10.41 -12.62
N ILE A 171 -13.00 10.84 -11.73
CA ILE A 171 -11.75 10.13 -11.41
C ILE A 171 -12.08 8.76 -10.81
N GLN A 172 -13.01 8.71 -9.86
CA GLN A 172 -13.48 7.47 -9.23
C GLN A 172 -14.02 6.48 -10.29
N ALA A 173 -14.85 6.94 -11.20
CA ALA A 173 -15.43 6.10 -12.25
C ALA A 173 -14.36 5.51 -13.18
N GLN A 174 -13.35 6.30 -13.55
CA GLN A 174 -12.18 5.82 -14.31
C GLN A 174 -11.42 4.73 -13.56
N ILE A 175 -11.18 4.88 -12.27
CA ILE A 175 -10.43 3.92 -11.46
C ILE A 175 -11.27 2.65 -11.18
N ALA A 176 -12.54 2.82 -10.77
CA ALA A 176 -13.44 1.69 -10.47
C ALA A 176 -13.63 0.78 -11.69
N THR A 177 -13.88 1.36 -12.86
CA THR A 177 -14.02 0.62 -14.12
C THR A 177 -12.74 -0.11 -14.48
N ALA A 178 -11.57 0.53 -14.33
CA ALA A 178 -10.27 -0.08 -14.61
C ALA A 178 -9.97 -1.28 -13.69
N VAL A 179 -10.22 -1.15 -12.38
CA VAL A 179 -10.03 -2.24 -11.41
C VAL A 179 -10.92 -3.43 -11.74
N ARG A 180 -12.19 -3.18 -12.06
CA ARG A 180 -13.17 -4.22 -12.44
C ARG A 180 -12.77 -4.92 -13.76
N ASP A 181 -12.31 -4.17 -14.74
CA ASP A 181 -11.86 -4.74 -16.03
C ASP A 181 -10.58 -5.57 -15.85
N TYR A 182 -9.63 -5.10 -15.03
CA TYR A 182 -8.44 -5.87 -14.69
C TYR A 182 -8.81 -7.20 -13.99
N GLU A 183 -9.72 -7.16 -13.02
CA GLU A 183 -10.18 -8.36 -12.31
C GLU A 183 -10.83 -9.37 -13.25
N ARG A 184 -11.59 -8.89 -14.25
CA ARG A 184 -12.18 -9.72 -15.30
C ARG A 184 -11.12 -10.46 -16.12
N HIS A 185 -10.01 -9.82 -16.47
CA HIS A 185 -8.95 -10.42 -17.29
C HIS A 185 -8.00 -11.32 -16.49
N PHE A 186 -7.65 -10.93 -15.29
CA PHE A 186 -6.58 -11.59 -14.51
C PHE A 186 -7.09 -12.41 -13.31
N GLY A 187 -8.37 -12.29 -12.93
CA GLY A 187 -9.00 -13.05 -11.83
C GLY A 187 -8.52 -12.63 -10.44
N ARG A 188 -7.91 -11.46 -10.34
CA ARG A 188 -7.42 -10.84 -9.09
C ARG A 188 -7.49 -9.32 -9.22
N LYS A 189 -7.50 -8.61 -8.08
CA LYS A 189 -7.40 -7.13 -8.09
C LYS A 189 -5.98 -6.68 -8.43
N PRO A 190 -5.81 -5.54 -9.12
CA PRO A 190 -4.50 -4.95 -9.35
C PRO A 190 -3.96 -4.39 -8.03
N ARG A 191 -2.67 -4.56 -7.77
CA ARG A 191 -2.00 -3.95 -6.62
C ARG A 191 -1.46 -2.56 -6.94
N GLY A 192 -1.07 -2.34 -8.19
CA GLY A 192 -0.53 -1.08 -8.68
C GLY A 192 -1.30 -0.52 -9.84
N ILE A 193 -1.07 0.78 -10.10
CA ILE A 193 -1.63 1.51 -11.21
C ILE A 193 -0.55 2.36 -11.89
N TRP A 194 -0.59 2.42 -13.22
CA TRP A 194 0.03 3.47 -13.99
C TRP A 194 -0.94 4.65 -14.09
N LEU A 195 -0.66 5.74 -13.40
CA LEU A 195 -1.43 6.96 -13.62
C LEU A 195 -1.21 7.43 -15.05
N PRO A 196 -2.28 7.71 -15.83
CA PRO A 196 -2.12 8.24 -17.19
C PRO A 196 -1.12 9.39 -17.19
N GLU A 197 -0.08 9.25 -18.02
CA GLU A 197 0.99 10.25 -18.20
C GLU A 197 1.79 10.57 -16.93
N CYS A 198 1.81 9.64 -15.96
CA CYS A 198 2.30 9.89 -14.60
C CYS A 198 1.63 11.11 -13.94
N GLY A 199 0.43 11.48 -14.40
CA GLY A 199 -0.31 12.65 -13.95
C GLY A 199 -0.85 12.48 -12.54
N PHE A 200 -0.36 13.27 -11.60
CA PHE A 200 -0.76 13.24 -10.20
C PHE A 200 -1.16 14.64 -9.69
N THR A 201 -2.26 14.69 -8.96
CA THR A 201 -2.65 15.82 -8.10
C THR A 201 -3.15 15.27 -6.76
N PRO A 202 -2.95 16.01 -5.63
CA PRO A 202 -3.44 15.58 -4.31
C PRO A 202 -4.93 15.25 -4.31
N GLY A 203 -5.27 14.10 -3.71
CA GLY A 203 -6.64 13.55 -3.68
C GLY A 203 -6.84 12.33 -4.58
N ILE A 204 -6.06 12.17 -5.65
CA ILE A 204 -6.05 10.95 -6.47
C ILE A 204 -5.65 9.74 -5.62
N ASP A 205 -4.63 9.86 -4.80
CA ASP A 205 -4.14 8.83 -3.89
C ASP A 205 -5.22 8.31 -2.93
N ARG A 206 -6.12 9.18 -2.43
CA ARG A 206 -7.27 8.78 -1.63
C ARG A 206 -8.24 7.88 -2.43
N ILE A 207 -8.54 8.27 -3.67
CA ILE A 207 -9.42 7.49 -4.55
C ILE A 207 -8.77 6.15 -4.90
N LEU A 208 -7.47 6.12 -5.20
CA LEU A 208 -6.72 4.89 -5.44
C LEU A 208 -6.85 3.93 -4.26
N LYS A 209 -6.70 4.44 -3.03
CA LYS A 209 -6.83 3.62 -1.83
C LYS A 209 -8.22 3.03 -1.64
N GLN A 210 -9.27 3.80 -1.91
CA GLN A 210 -10.66 3.34 -1.84
C GLN A 210 -10.93 2.15 -2.79
N HIS A 211 -10.16 2.03 -3.88
CA HIS A 211 -10.26 0.93 -4.84
C HIS A 211 -9.21 -0.19 -4.63
N GLY A 212 -8.48 -0.16 -3.51
CA GLY A 212 -7.53 -1.21 -3.13
C GLY A 212 -6.21 -1.18 -3.88
N ILE A 213 -5.81 -0.01 -4.40
CA ILE A 213 -4.50 0.19 -5.05
C ILE A 213 -3.46 0.53 -3.98
N ASP A 214 -2.37 -0.24 -3.94
CA ASP A 214 -1.29 -0.08 -2.97
C ASP A 214 -0.21 0.90 -3.44
N TYR A 215 0.01 1.04 -4.75
CA TYR A 215 1.05 1.90 -5.29
C TYR A 215 0.77 2.40 -6.72
N PHE A 216 1.47 3.45 -7.11
CA PHE A 216 1.48 3.99 -8.47
C PHE A 216 2.87 4.48 -8.88
N PHE A 217 3.07 4.69 -10.18
CA PHE A 217 4.28 5.30 -10.73
C PHE A 217 4.09 6.80 -10.89
N SER A 218 5.12 7.57 -10.58
CA SER A 218 5.09 9.03 -10.66
C SER A 218 6.30 9.59 -11.39
N ASP A 219 6.21 10.82 -11.83
CA ASP A 219 7.40 11.57 -12.22
C ASP A 219 8.29 11.83 -10.99
N SER A 220 9.58 12.05 -11.23
CA SER A 220 10.56 12.34 -10.18
C SER A 220 10.19 13.57 -9.35
N THR A 221 9.59 14.59 -9.98
CA THR A 221 9.22 15.86 -9.32
C THR A 221 8.13 15.71 -8.28
N ALA A 222 7.24 14.72 -8.41
CA ALA A 222 6.23 14.41 -7.38
C ALA A 222 6.87 14.13 -6.02
N VAL A 223 7.98 13.41 -6.02
CA VAL A 223 8.69 12.96 -4.83
C VAL A 223 9.77 13.96 -4.41
N SER A 224 10.54 14.52 -5.36
CA SER A 224 11.61 15.49 -5.05
C SER A 224 11.09 16.76 -4.38
N TYR A 225 9.87 17.19 -4.70
CA TYR A 225 9.24 18.38 -4.10
C TYR A 225 8.16 18.04 -3.06
N ALA A 226 8.12 16.80 -2.59
CA ALA A 226 7.19 16.39 -1.56
C ALA A 226 7.47 17.05 -0.20
N THR A 227 6.45 17.14 0.64
CA THR A 227 6.55 17.73 1.97
C THR A 227 6.12 16.73 3.05
N PRO A 228 6.98 16.38 4.02
CA PRO A 228 8.42 16.72 4.09
C PRO A 228 9.20 16.06 2.95
N GLN A 229 10.36 16.63 2.63
CA GLN A 229 11.25 16.03 1.63
C GLN A 229 11.71 14.64 2.10
N PRO A 230 11.63 13.61 1.27
CA PRO A 230 11.97 12.25 1.69
C PRO A 230 13.47 12.08 1.93
N ASN A 231 13.84 11.35 2.98
CA ASN A 231 15.24 11.09 3.32
C ASN A 231 15.95 10.14 2.32
N ARG A 232 15.17 9.43 1.49
CA ARG A 232 15.66 8.43 0.54
C ARG A 232 15.62 8.89 -0.90
N GLU A 233 15.32 10.18 -1.09
CA GLU A 233 15.21 10.83 -2.41
C GLU A 233 14.34 10.00 -3.39
N LEU A 234 14.86 9.69 -4.60
CA LEU A 234 14.15 8.94 -5.64
C LEU A 234 14.39 7.41 -5.58
N TYR A 235 15.17 6.93 -4.60
CA TYR A 235 15.64 5.55 -4.58
C TYR A 235 14.90 4.65 -3.58
N ALA A 236 13.77 5.13 -3.10
CA ALA A 236 12.76 4.37 -2.39
C ALA A 236 11.38 4.99 -2.65
N PRO A 237 10.28 4.21 -2.57
CA PRO A 237 8.95 4.77 -2.72
C PRO A 237 8.62 5.73 -1.58
N LEU A 238 7.85 6.78 -1.88
CA LEU A 238 7.26 7.69 -0.91
C LEU A 238 5.79 7.33 -0.72
N MET A 239 5.39 7.06 0.52
CA MET A 239 4.00 6.78 0.84
C MET A 239 3.21 8.09 0.96
N SER A 240 2.07 8.18 0.30
CA SER A 240 1.15 9.31 0.45
C SER A 240 0.48 9.29 1.83
N PRO A 241 -0.13 10.41 2.29
CA PRO A 241 -0.90 10.45 3.53
C PRO A 241 -2.06 9.44 3.58
N TYR A 242 -2.53 8.96 2.42
CA TYR A 242 -3.60 7.98 2.31
C TYR A 242 -3.11 6.52 2.18
N GLY A 243 -1.79 6.27 2.33
CA GLY A 243 -1.24 4.91 2.36
C GLY A 243 -1.03 4.28 0.99
N VAL A 244 -0.91 5.08 -0.06
CA VAL A 244 -0.54 4.61 -1.39
C VAL A 244 0.89 5.02 -1.68
N SER A 245 1.74 4.10 -2.12
CA SER A 245 3.16 4.35 -2.36
C SER A 245 3.42 4.85 -3.78
N ALA A 246 4.05 6.02 -3.91
CA ALA A 246 4.53 6.52 -5.19
C ALA A 246 5.93 6.00 -5.49
N PHE A 247 6.11 5.38 -6.64
CA PHE A 247 7.41 4.96 -7.17
C PHE A 247 7.88 5.98 -8.21
N PRO A 248 8.84 6.86 -7.87
CA PRO A 248 9.31 7.88 -8.80
C PRO A 248 10.20 7.28 -9.88
N ARG A 249 10.06 7.75 -11.12
CA ARG A 249 10.97 7.35 -12.19
C ARG A 249 12.39 7.91 -11.96
N ASP A 250 13.38 7.11 -12.32
CA ASP A 250 14.78 7.54 -12.31
C ASP A 250 15.13 8.33 -13.58
N PRO A 251 15.53 9.60 -13.46
CA PRO A 251 15.82 10.44 -14.64
C PRO A 251 17.01 9.96 -15.46
N GLU A 252 18.02 9.37 -14.82
CA GLU A 252 19.23 8.92 -15.51
C GLU A 252 18.93 7.73 -16.43
N SER A 253 18.25 6.71 -15.94
CA SER A 253 17.84 5.56 -16.75
C SER A 253 16.88 5.95 -17.87
N ALA A 254 15.96 6.90 -17.60
CA ALA A 254 15.05 7.43 -18.59
C ALA A 254 15.83 8.10 -19.75
N SER A 255 16.78 8.99 -19.45
CA SER A 255 17.58 9.69 -20.47
C SER A 255 18.38 8.74 -21.36
N GLN A 256 18.97 7.67 -20.80
CA GLN A 256 19.76 6.70 -21.58
C GLN A 256 18.97 5.96 -22.66
N VAL A 257 17.67 5.85 -22.52
CA VAL A 257 16.81 5.14 -23.48
C VAL A 257 15.94 6.11 -24.30
N TRP A 258 15.38 7.16 -23.70
CA TRP A 258 14.49 8.08 -24.39
C TRP A 258 15.17 9.22 -25.18
N SER A 259 16.43 9.57 -24.86
CA SER A 259 17.07 10.71 -25.52
C SER A 259 17.21 10.47 -27.01
N ALA A 260 16.68 11.38 -27.82
CA ALA A 260 16.82 11.32 -29.29
C ALA A 260 18.26 11.58 -29.76
N THR A 261 19.11 12.19 -28.93
CA THR A 261 20.50 12.52 -29.26
C THR A 261 21.50 11.58 -28.62
N ASP A 262 21.24 11.17 -27.40
CA ASP A 262 22.20 10.43 -26.59
C ASP A 262 21.71 9.04 -26.18
N GLY A 263 20.43 8.71 -26.49
CA GLY A 263 19.80 7.42 -26.16
C GLY A 263 20.25 6.29 -27.09
N TYR A 264 20.17 5.07 -26.60
CA TYR A 264 20.54 3.87 -27.33
C TYR A 264 19.83 3.71 -28.69
N PRO A 265 18.51 4.00 -28.83
CA PRO A 265 17.78 3.78 -30.08
C PRO A 265 18.32 4.52 -31.31
N GLY A 266 19.10 5.58 -31.11
CA GLY A 266 19.72 6.38 -32.20
C GLY A 266 21.02 5.80 -32.78
N ASP A 267 21.48 4.63 -32.32
CA ASP A 267 22.74 4.05 -32.78
C ASP A 267 22.71 3.66 -34.28
N PHE A 268 23.79 3.94 -34.97
CA PHE A 268 23.93 3.69 -36.41
C PHE A 268 23.88 2.23 -36.85
N ASN A 269 24.02 1.28 -35.93
CA ASN A 269 23.89 -0.14 -36.25
C ASN A 269 22.44 -0.62 -36.25
N TYR A 270 21.51 0.18 -35.70
CA TYR A 270 20.10 -0.18 -35.58
C TYR A 270 19.30 0.10 -36.83
N ARG A 271 18.15 -0.57 -36.95
CA ARG A 271 17.21 -0.44 -38.06
C ARG A 271 16.61 0.95 -38.08
N GLU A 272 16.63 1.58 -39.27
CA GLU A 272 16.01 2.87 -39.50
C GLU A 272 14.47 2.77 -39.41
N TYR A 273 13.86 3.63 -38.63
CA TYR A 273 12.40 3.64 -38.41
C TYR A 273 11.64 4.15 -39.67
N TYR A 274 12.12 5.21 -40.30
CA TYR A 274 11.39 5.92 -41.35
C TYR A 274 11.54 5.33 -42.78
N ARG A 275 12.40 4.34 -42.97
CA ARG A 275 12.72 3.73 -44.26
C ARG A 275 11.99 2.43 -44.50
N ASP A 276 10.68 2.54 -44.78
CA ASP A 276 9.80 1.40 -45.07
C ASP A 276 9.55 1.26 -46.56
N ILE A 277 9.45 0.04 -47.08
CA ILE A 277 9.20 -0.21 -48.51
C ILE A 277 7.86 0.37 -48.97
N GLY A 278 6.88 0.53 -48.07
CA GLY A 278 5.63 1.22 -48.37
C GLY A 278 5.80 2.68 -48.80
N TRP A 279 6.91 3.31 -48.34
CA TRP A 279 7.29 4.66 -48.71
C TRP A 279 8.41 4.73 -49.74
N ASP A 280 9.29 3.75 -49.77
CA ASP A 280 10.45 3.73 -50.62
C ASP A 280 10.14 3.35 -52.07
N LEU A 281 9.07 2.59 -52.34
CA LEU A 281 8.70 2.09 -53.68
C LEU A 281 7.57 2.91 -54.32
N GLY A 282 7.54 2.94 -55.64
CA GLY A 282 6.40 3.40 -56.46
C GLY A 282 6.19 4.92 -56.57
N TRP A 283 7.20 5.77 -56.27
CA TRP A 283 7.05 7.21 -56.42
C TRP A 283 7.20 7.70 -57.84
N ASN A 284 8.07 7.07 -58.64
CA ASN A 284 8.36 7.44 -60.01
C ASN A 284 8.25 6.25 -61.00
N ASP A 285 7.81 5.11 -60.52
CA ASP A 285 7.72 3.84 -61.22
C ASP A 285 6.34 3.22 -61.03
N ILE A 286 5.61 3.01 -62.14
CA ILE A 286 4.26 2.52 -62.17
C ILE A 286 4.20 1.03 -61.80
N GLU A 287 5.24 0.25 -62.17
CA GLU A 287 5.32 -1.19 -61.85
C GLU A 287 5.54 -1.38 -60.35
N GLU A 288 6.44 -0.55 -59.76
CA GLU A 288 6.62 -0.55 -58.29
C GLU A 288 5.36 -0.10 -57.56
N TRP A 289 4.60 0.87 -58.09
CA TRP A 289 3.36 1.32 -57.53
C TRP A 289 2.29 0.22 -57.54
N GLU A 290 2.08 -0.44 -58.65
CA GLU A 290 1.14 -1.53 -58.75
C GLU A 290 1.53 -2.72 -57.88
N TYR A 291 2.84 -2.90 -57.67
CA TYR A 291 3.38 -3.92 -56.77
C TYR A 291 3.04 -3.67 -55.29
N ILE A 292 3.28 -2.44 -54.80
CA ILE A 292 3.14 -2.10 -53.37
C ILE A 292 1.72 -1.68 -52.98
N ARG A 293 0.96 -1.13 -53.92
CA ARG A 293 -0.39 -0.60 -53.70
C ARG A 293 -1.34 -1.53 -52.92
N PRO A 294 -1.37 -2.85 -53.12
CA PRO A 294 -2.26 -3.74 -52.37
C PRO A 294 -1.94 -3.81 -50.89
N TYR A 295 -0.78 -3.35 -50.45
CA TYR A 295 -0.30 -3.46 -49.07
C TYR A 295 -0.34 -2.11 -48.32
N VAL A 296 -0.54 -1.03 -49.06
CA VAL A 296 -0.83 0.30 -48.49
C VAL A 296 -2.33 0.56 -48.59
N LEU A 297 -2.88 1.39 -47.70
CA LEU A 297 -4.32 1.61 -47.62
C LEU A 297 -4.88 2.14 -48.96
N PRO A 298 -6.11 1.76 -49.33
CA PRO A 298 -6.80 2.31 -50.50
C PRO A 298 -7.16 3.80 -50.37
N THR A 299 -7.05 4.41 -49.21
CA THR A 299 -7.08 5.84 -48.97
C THR A 299 -5.77 6.44 -49.48
N PHE A 300 -5.78 7.63 -50.04
CA PHE A 300 -4.65 8.29 -50.76
C PHE A 300 -3.40 8.52 -49.87
N GLU A 301 -3.42 8.09 -48.61
CA GLU A 301 -2.30 8.17 -47.67
C GLU A 301 -1.56 6.83 -47.57
N ARG A 302 -0.25 6.90 -47.77
CA ARG A 302 0.64 5.75 -47.65
C ARG A 302 0.85 5.40 -46.18
N VAL A 303 1.05 4.12 -45.93
CA VAL A 303 1.32 3.60 -44.57
C VAL A 303 2.56 2.71 -44.59
N ASN A 304 3.12 2.48 -43.41
CA ASN A 304 4.18 1.52 -43.20
C ASN A 304 3.71 0.09 -43.49
N THR A 305 4.56 -0.71 -44.10
CA THR A 305 4.36 -2.17 -44.26
C THR A 305 5.04 -2.98 -43.17
N GLY A 306 5.95 -2.39 -42.39
CA GLY A 306 6.79 -3.07 -41.41
C GLY A 306 8.06 -3.71 -41.99
N ILE A 307 8.25 -3.71 -43.32
CA ILE A 307 9.47 -4.20 -43.99
C ILE A 307 10.44 -3.02 -44.24
N LYS A 308 11.58 -3.04 -43.58
CA LYS A 308 12.56 -1.93 -43.54
C LYS A 308 13.96 -2.51 -43.69
N TYR A 309 14.64 -2.14 -44.76
CA TYR A 309 15.89 -2.80 -45.15
C TYR A 309 17.15 -2.04 -44.76
N TYR A 310 17.03 -0.86 -44.21
CA TYR A 310 18.20 0.01 -44.01
C TYR A 310 18.43 0.25 -42.51
N ARG A 311 19.70 0.46 -42.16
CA ARG A 311 20.13 0.93 -40.85
C ARG A 311 20.11 2.45 -40.76
N ILE A 312 20.21 2.99 -39.57
CA ILE A 312 20.35 4.43 -39.36
C ILE A 312 21.64 4.94 -39.97
N THR A 313 21.56 5.94 -40.84
CA THR A 313 22.71 6.58 -41.48
C THR A 313 22.72 8.09 -41.28
N GLY A 314 21.88 8.63 -40.43
CA GLY A 314 21.68 10.07 -40.15
C GLY A 314 20.78 10.77 -41.17
N LYS A 315 20.74 12.10 -41.13
CA LYS A 315 19.90 12.91 -42.00
C LYS A 315 20.47 12.93 -43.41
N GLY A 316 19.74 12.43 -44.40
CA GLY A 316 20.16 12.46 -45.80
C GLY A 316 19.63 11.29 -46.62
N ASN A 317 20.07 11.20 -47.91
CA ASN A 317 19.66 10.13 -48.82
C ASN A 317 20.59 8.93 -48.83
N HIS A 318 21.64 8.92 -48.00
CA HIS A 318 22.56 7.79 -47.92
C HIS A 318 21.86 6.60 -47.27
N ARG A 319 21.98 5.42 -47.88
CA ARG A 319 21.33 4.19 -47.42
C ARG A 319 22.33 3.07 -47.37
N GLU A 320 22.40 2.39 -46.23
CA GLU A 320 23.18 1.18 -46.09
C GLU A 320 22.27 0.04 -45.57
N PRO A 321 22.43 -1.18 -46.11
CA PRO A 321 21.67 -2.33 -45.64
C PRO A 321 21.81 -2.53 -44.13
N TYR A 322 20.70 -2.86 -43.51
CA TYR A 322 20.67 -3.26 -42.09
C TYR A 322 21.45 -4.57 -41.90
N ASN A 323 22.23 -4.66 -40.84
CA ASN A 323 22.93 -5.88 -40.47
C ASN A 323 22.44 -6.39 -39.11
N PRO A 324 21.62 -7.47 -39.06
CA PRO A 324 21.07 -8.01 -37.82
C PRO A 324 22.13 -8.47 -36.80
N ASP A 325 23.27 -8.97 -37.27
CA ASP A 325 24.34 -9.45 -36.38
C ASP A 325 25.01 -8.27 -35.65
N TRP A 326 25.31 -7.19 -36.37
CA TRP A 326 25.84 -5.98 -35.75
C TRP A 326 24.86 -5.35 -34.76
N ALA A 327 23.59 -5.34 -35.12
CA ALA A 327 22.55 -4.83 -34.24
C ALA A 327 22.40 -5.65 -32.97
N LEU A 328 22.47 -6.99 -33.06
CA LEU A 328 22.45 -7.89 -31.92
C LEU A 328 23.66 -7.67 -30.99
N GLU A 329 24.87 -7.60 -31.53
CA GLU A 329 26.10 -7.30 -30.77
C GLU A 329 25.96 -5.95 -30.06
N ARG A 330 25.48 -4.94 -30.77
CA ARG A 330 25.30 -3.60 -30.22
C ARG A 330 24.23 -3.53 -29.14
N ALA A 331 23.12 -4.24 -29.29
CA ALA A 331 22.10 -4.35 -28.26
C ALA A 331 22.65 -5.02 -26.99
N ALA A 332 23.49 -6.04 -27.14
CA ALA A 332 24.15 -6.69 -26.01
C ALA A 332 25.17 -5.77 -25.31
N GLU A 333 25.92 -4.94 -26.08
CA GLU A 333 26.81 -3.91 -25.52
C GLU A 333 26.04 -2.86 -24.72
N HIS A 334 24.95 -2.31 -25.30
CA HIS A 334 24.10 -1.33 -24.65
C HIS A 334 23.40 -1.89 -23.40
N ALA A 335 22.95 -3.14 -23.42
CA ALA A 335 22.43 -3.81 -22.23
C ALA A 335 23.49 -3.95 -21.13
N GLY A 336 24.75 -4.25 -21.51
CA GLY A 336 25.87 -4.28 -20.57
C GLY A 336 26.22 -2.91 -20.00
N ASN A 337 26.19 -1.88 -20.82
CA ASN A 337 26.39 -0.49 -20.39
C ASN A 337 25.29 -0.03 -19.43
N PHE A 338 24.03 -0.29 -19.75
CA PHE A 338 22.90 0.04 -18.87
C PHE A 338 23.02 -0.68 -17.53
N MET A 339 23.26 -1.99 -17.55
CA MET A 339 23.48 -2.79 -16.33
C MET A 339 24.60 -2.20 -15.46
N TYR A 340 25.76 -1.88 -16.07
CA TYR A 340 26.89 -1.31 -15.33
C TYR A 340 26.56 0.03 -14.67
N ASN A 341 25.83 0.91 -15.39
CA ASN A 341 25.42 2.20 -14.86
C ASN A 341 24.44 2.02 -13.68
N ARG A 342 23.46 1.11 -13.79
CA ARG A 342 22.54 0.79 -12.68
C ARG A 342 23.23 0.12 -11.49
N GLN A 343 24.24 -0.70 -11.72
CA GLN A 343 25.07 -1.24 -10.63
C GLN A 343 25.81 -0.11 -9.88
N THR A 344 26.48 0.76 -10.61
CA THR A 344 27.22 1.89 -10.04
C THR A 344 26.30 2.81 -9.24
N GLN A 345 25.13 3.11 -9.77
CA GLN A 345 24.11 3.91 -9.12
C GLN A 345 23.59 3.22 -7.86
N ALA A 346 23.26 1.93 -7.93
CA ALA A 346 22.81 1.15 -6.78
C ALA A 346 23.88 1.05 -5.69
N GLU A 347 25.14 0.83 -6.05
CA GLU A 347 26.27 0.80 -5.11
C GLU A 347 26.53 2.17 -4.46
N HIS A 348 26.35 3.26 -5.22
CA HIS A 348 26.47 4.60 -4.67
C HIS A 348 25.41 4.83 -3.58
N TRP A 349 24.15 4.65 -3.91
CA TRP A 349 23.03 4.92 -2.99
C TRP A 349 22.95 3.95 -1.82
N HIS A 350 23.35 2.70 -2.00
CA HIS A 350 23.42 1.74 -0.90
C HIS A 350 24.32 2.18 0.26
N ARG A 351 25.30 3.05 0.01
CA ARG A 351 26.20 3.58 1.05
C ARG A 351 25.53 4.65 1.92
N TRP A 352 24.51 5.31 1.38
CA TRP A 352 23.85 6.47 2.02
C TRP A 352 22.47 6.11 2.56
N LEU A 353 21.83 5.10 2.01
CA LEU A 353 20.49 4.71 2.41
C LEU A 353 20.53 3.61 3.48
N ASP A 354 19.51 3.60 4.34
CA ASP A 354 19.28 2.58 5.38
C ASP A 354 18.76 1.23 4.81
N ARG A 355 18.63 1.15 3.48
CA ARG A 355 18.09 0.00 2.74
C ARG A 355 18.71 -0.08 1.34
N LYS A 356 18.46 -1.20 0.66
CA LYS A 356 18.84 -1.32 -0.75
C LYS A 356 17.98 -0.38 -1.60
N PRO A 357 18.61 0.50 -2.41
CA PRO A 357 17.87 1.37 -3.33
C PRO A 357 17.08 0.56 -4.36
N ILE A 358 15.97 1.13 -4.83
CA ILE A 358 15.27 0.70 -6.02
C ILE A 358 15.38 1.77 -7.10
N ILE A 359 15.84 1.39 -8.29
CA ILE A 359 15.91 2.25 -9.46
C ILE A 359 14.71 1.90 -10.33
N VAL A 360 13.79 2.83 -10.49
CA VAL A 360 12.54 2.63 -11.25
C VAL A 360 12.71 3.20 -12.64
N SER A 361 12.68 2.33 -13.65
CA SER A 361 12.93 2.66 -15.05
C SER A 361 11.68 2.39 -15.90
N PRO A 362 10.73 3.33 -15.98
CA PRO A 362 9.52 3.18 -16.76
C PRO A 362 9.70 3.69 -18.18
N TYR A 363 9.11 2.96 -19.12
CA TYR A 363 9.11 3.27 -20.56
C TYR A 363 7.80 2.85 -21.18
N ASP A 364 7.41 3.50 -22.30
CA ASP A 364 6.37 2.94 -23.16
C ASP A 364 6.84 1.61 -23.74
N ALA A 365 5.99 0.60 -23.69
CA ALA A 365 6.32 -0.72 -24.21
C ALA A 365 6.57 -0.68 -25.71
N GLU A 366 5.85 0.18 -26.44
CA GLU A 366 5.91 0.35 -27.90
C GLU A 366 7.27 0.93 -28.35
N LEU A 367 8.02 1.55 -27.44
CA LEU A 367 9.41 1.91 -27.70
C LEU A 367 10.22 0.68 -28.09
N PHE A 368 10.01 -0.45 -27.38
CA PHE A 368 10.73 -1.70 -27.56
C PHE A 368 10.08 -2.56 -28.65
N GLY A 369 10.52 -2.37 -29.88
CA GLY A 369 10.11 -3.11 -31.06
C GLY A 369 9.53 -2.22 -32.15
N HIS A 370 8.57 -1.36 -31.86
CA HIS A 370 7.95 -0.48 -32.84
C HIS A 370 8.90 0.70 -33.20
N TRP A 371 9.25 1.52 -32.20
CA TRP A 371 10.16 2.64 -32.39
C TRP A 371 11.63 2.21 -32.45
N TRP A 372 12.01 1.27 -31.63
CA TRP A 372 13.35 0.66 -31.56
C TRP A 372 13.25 -0.86 -31.76
N TYR A 373 13.48 -1.29 -32.99
CA TYR A 373 13.29 -2.67 -33.42
C TYR A 373 14.07 -3.69 -32.58
N GLU A 374 15.26 -3.33 -32.13
CA GLU A 374 16.13 -4.16 -31.32
C GLU A 374 15.78 -4.12 -29.83
N GLY A 375 14.80 -3.30 -29.42
CA GLY A 375 14.38 -3.15 -28.04
C GLY A 375 14.06 -4.46 -27.32
N PRO A 376 13.27 -5.39 -27.89
CA PRO A 376 13.03 -6.68 -27.26
C PRO A 376 14.30 -7.50 -27.02
N ILE A 377 15.27 -7.45 -27.97
CA ILE A 377 16.57 -8.14 -27.84
C ILE A 377 17.38 -7.46 -26.72
N TRP A 378 17.37 -6.13 -26.65
CA TRP A 378 18.04 -5.42 -25.57
C TRP A 378 17.49 -5.81 -24.19
N ILE A 379 16.17 -5.94 -24.02
CA ILE A 379 15.54 -6.42 -22.78
C ILE A 379 16.01 -7.85 -22.46
N GLU A 380 16.05 -8.73 -23.46
CA GLU A 380 16.54 -10.10 -23.27
C GLU A 380 17.98 -10.12 -22.77
N MET A 381 18.87 -9.36 -23.44
CA MET A 381 20.27 -9.29 -23.06
C MET A 381 20.48 -8.66 -21.70
N LEU A 382 19.69 -7.65 -21.34
CA LEU A 382 19.72 -7.03 -20.02
C LEU A 382 19.36 -8.04 -18.92
N CYS A 383 18.27 -8.79 -19.09
CA CYS A 383 17.85 -9.84 -18.15
C CYS A 383 18.94 -10.92 -17.98
N ARG A 384 19.51 -11.39 -19.11
CA ARG A 384 20.58 -12.41 -19.10
C ARG A 384 21.84 -11.90 -18.38
N LYS A 385 22.28 -10.67 -18.69
CA LYS A 385 23.47 -10.07 -18.06
C LYS A 385 23.28 -9.82 -16.58
N ILE A 386 22.12 -9.28 -16.16
CA ILE A 386 21.84 -9.09 -14.73
C ILE A 386 21.85 -10.44 -13.99
N PHE A 387 21.35 -11.49 -14.59
CA PHE A 387 21.28 -12.82 -13.97
C PHE A 387 22.64 -13.55 -13.94
N HIS A 388 23.46 -13.45 -15.01
CA HIS A 388 24.68 -14.26 -15.15
C HIS A 388 25.98 -13.51 -14.83
N ASP A 389 26.07 -12.21 -15.19
CA ASP A 389 27.37 -11.52 -15.26
C ASP A 389 27.74 -10.80 -13.95
N GLN A 390 26.79 -10.65 -13.01
CA GLN A 390 27.00 -9.91 -11.77
C GLN A 390 26.11 -10.41 -10.63
N HIS A 391 26.26 -9.83 -9.38
CA HIS A 391 25.52 -10.23 -8.19
C HIS A 391 25.12 -9.06 -7.28
N THR A 392 25.40 -7.82 -7.65
CA THR A 392 25.17 -6.63 -6.81
C THR A 392 23.83 -5.93 -7.12
N LEU A 393 23.28 -6.18 -8.31
CA LEU A 393 22.00 -5.66 -8.78
C LEU A 393 21.03 -6.82 -9.06
N LYS A 394 19.76 -6.70 -8.70
CA LYS A 394 18.71 -7.67 -8.98
C LYS A 394 17.48 -6.98 -9.56
N MET A 395 16.81 -7.61 -10.50
CA MET A 395 15.50 -7.16 -10.94
C MET A 395 14.43 -7.47 -9.89
N ILE A 396 13.48 -6.57 -9.70
CA ILE A 396 12.41 -6.69 -8.71
C ILE A 396 11.12 -6.04 -9.24
N THR A 397 9.96 -6.51 -8.78
CA THR A 397 8.70 -5.78 -9.00
C THR A 397 8.42 -4.82 -7.83
N PRO A 398 7.62 -3.77 -8.04
CA PRO A 398 7.23 -2.87 -6.96
C PRO A 398 6.57 -3.58 -5.78
N SER A 399 5.70 -4.56 -6.05
CA SER A 399 5.07 -5.37 -4.99
C SER A 399 6.08 -6.17 -4.17
N GLU A 400 7.08 -6.79 -4.82
CA GLU A 400 8.15 -7.50 -4.12
C GLU A 400 9.00 -6.52 -3.27
N TYR A 401 9.26 -5.31 -3.78
CA TYR A 401 10.00 -4.29 -3.01
C TYR A 401 9.24 -3.81 -1.79
N LEU A 402 7.92 -3.57 -1.91
CA LEU A 402 7.07 -3.21 -0.78
C LEU A 402 6.96 -4.34 0.26
N GLN A 403 7.05 -5.61 -0.16
CA GLN A 403 7.11 -6.75 0.76
C GLN A 403 8.46 -6.82 1.50
N GLU A 404 9.58 -6.56 0.82
CA GLU A 404 10.90 -6.52 1.45
C GLU A 404 11.06 -5.30 2.36
N TYR A 405 10.49 -4.14 1.95
CA TYR A 405 10.54 -2.87 2.68
C TYR A 405 9.13 -2.28 2.87
N PRO A 406 8.29 -2.87 3.74
CA PRO A 406 6.89 -2.47 3.89
C PRO A 406 6.71 -1.06 4.44
N VAL A 407 7.79 -0.41 4.80
CA VAL A 407 7.79 0.89 5.43
C VAL A 407 8.48 1.93 4.54
N ALA A 408 7.72 2.88 4.03
CA ALA A 408 8.20 4.03 3.27
C ALA A 408 8.21 5.32 4.13
N ASP A 409 8.98 6.33 3.72
CA ASP A 409 8.77 7.69 4.21
C ASP A 409 7.35 8.13 3.84
N VAL A 410 6.71 8.92 4.70
CA VAL A 410 5.39 9.48 4.42
C VAL A 410 5.52 10.96 4.09
N GLY A 411 4.91 11.39 2.99
CA GLY A 411 4.94 12.78 2.57
C GLY A 411 3.79 13.14 1.64
N LYS A 412 3.39 14.39 1.66
CA LYS A 412 2.44 14.95 0.69
C LYS A 412 3.20 15.14 -0.62
N LEU A 413 2.78 14.39 -1.63
CA LEU A 413 3.34 14.45 -2.97
C LEU A 413 3.00 15.78 -3.66
N ASN A 414 3.89 16.24 -4.55
CA ASN A 414 3.66 17.41 -5.38
C ASN A 414 2.90 17.03 -6.67
N GLU A 415 2.15 17.98 -7.22
CA GLU A 415 1.57 17.83 -8.55
C GLU A 415 2.65 17.60 -9.59
N SER A 416 2.41 16.68 -10.52
CA SER A 416 3.41 16.31 -11.52
C SER A 416 2.81 15.54 -12.68
N SER A 417 3.54 15.50 -13.80
CA SER A 417 3.37 14.57 -14.90
C SER A 417 4.70 14.28 -15.55
N TRP A 418 4.78 13.32 -16.46
CA TRP A 418 6.01 13.11 -17.24
C TRP A 418 6.06 13.89 -18.56
N GLY A 419 5.08 14.75 -18.79
CA GLY A 419 5.02 15.64 -19.93
C GLY A 419 6.04 16.77 -19.88
N ARG A 420 5.93 17.69 -20.84
CA ARG A 420 6.80 18.86 -20.96
C ARG A 420 6.84 19.65 -19.66
N ASN A 421 8.05 19.98 -19.18
CA ASN A 421 8.30 20.72 -17.93
C ASN A 421 7.72 20.04 -16.67
N HIS A 422 7.51 18.73 -16.71
CA HIS A 422 6.92 17.95 -15.61
C HIS A 422 5.53 18.45 -15.18
N SER A 423 4.78 19.05 -16.11
CA SER A 423 3.50 19.70 -15.88
C SER A 423 2.40 19.17 -16.81
N ALA A 424 1.17 19.64 -16.67
CA ALA A 424 0.05 19.32 -17.56
C ALA A 424 0.10 20.04 -18.92
N GLU A 425 1.20 20.74 -19.27
CA GLU A 425 1.28 21.62 -20.45
C GLU A 425 0.98 20.92 -21.77
N VAL A 426 1.31 19.63 -21.92
CA VAL A 426 0.99 18.86 -23.14
C VAL A 426 -0.52 18.68 -23.31
N TRP A 427 -1.26 18.52 -22.20
CA TRP A 427 -2.69 18.23 -22.22
C TRP A 427 -3.55 19.47 -22.06
N LEU A 428 -2.98 20.62 -21.69
CA LEU A 428 -3.71 21.86 -21.47
C LEU A 428 -2.94 23.06 -22.05
N GLN A 429 -3.27 23.42 -23.30
CA GLN A 429 -2.79 24.66 -23.92
C GLN A 429 -3.73 25.09 -25.07
N GLY A 430 -3.42 26.20 -25.75
CA GLY A 430 -4.32 26.90 -26.66
C GLY A 430 -4.89 26.12 -27.86
N ASN A 431 -4.30 24.95 -28.22
CA ASN A 431 -4.81 24.10 -29.30
C ASN A 431 -5.73 22.95 -28.79
N ASN A 432 -5.74 22.66 -27.48
CA ASN A 432 -6.52 21.58 -26.91
C ASN A 432 -7.38 21.97 -25.68
N ASP A 433 -7.25 23.21 -25.17
CA ASP A 433 -7.98 23.68 -23.95
C ASP A 433 -9.50 23.69 -24.13
N TRP A 434 -9.97 23.82 -25.37
CA TRP A 434 -11.39 23.88 -25.71
C TRP A 434 -12.17 22.62 -25.31
N ILE A 435 -11.50 21.45 -25.19
CA ILE A 435 -12.16 20.18 -24.84
C ILE A 435 -12.67 20.20 -23.40
N TYR A 436 -11.92 20.78 -22.46
CA TYR A 436 -12.18 20.64 -21.02
C TYR A 436 -13.48 21.26 -20.55
N ARG A 437 -13.89 22.39 -21.07
CA ARG A 437 -15.17 22.98 -20.74
C ARG A 437 -16.35 22.05 -21.08
N HIS A 438 -16.22 21.27 -22.17
CA HIS A 438 -17.23 20.29 -22.57
C HIS A 438 -17.17 19.01 -21.75
N LEU A 439 -15.96 18.54 -21.44
CA LEU A 439 -15.75 17.38 -20.56
C LEU A 439 -16.31 17.66 -19.15
N HIS A 440 -15.96 18.79 -18.56
CA HIS A 440 -16.42 19.17 -17.23
C HIS A 440 -17.94 19.29 -17.15
N GLN A 441 -18.60 19.85 -18.16
CA GLN A 441 -20.07 19.90 -18.24
C GLN A 441 -20.67 18.50 -18.38
N ALA A 442 -20.02 17.62 -19.15
CA ALA A 442 -20.47 16.24 -19.31
C ALA A 442 -20.30 15.42 -18.01
N GLU A 443 -19.19 15.62 -17.29
CA GLU A 443 -19.00 15.02 -15.96
C GLU A 443 -20.15 15.39 -15.00
N GLU A 444 -20.42 16.68 -14.85
CA GLU A 444 -21.51 17.18 -14.00
C GLU A 444 -22.88 16.62 -14.44
N ARG A 445 -23.10 16.46 -15.75
CA ARG A 445 -24.34 15.89 -16.28
C ARG A 445 -24.47 14.41 -15.93
N MET A 446 -23.38 13.66 -16.09
CA MET A 446 -23.33 12.23 -15.77
C MET A 446 -23.57 11.97 -14.28
N ILE A 447 -22.93 12.75 -13.41
CA ILE A 447 -23.11 12.68 -11.97
C ILE A 447 -24.58 12.90 -11.60
N ARG A 448 -25.22 13.97 -12.11
CA ARG A 448 -26.64 14.23 -11.84
C ARG A 448 -27.55 13.11 -12.32
N LEU A 449 -27.25 12.49 -13.47
CA LEU A 449 -28.03 11.35 -13.96
C LEU A 449 -27.81 10.11 -13.11
N ALA A 450 -26.59 9.85 -12.69
CA ALA A 450 -26.26 8.73 -11.80
C ALA A 450 -26.97 8.87 -10.45
N GLU A 451 -26.95 10.05 -9.85
CA GLU A 451 -27.67 10.36 -8.61
C GLU A 451 -29.18 10.20 -8.75
N ARG A 452 -29.77 10.71 -9.84
CA ARG A 452 -31.20 10.59 -10.11
C ARG A 452 -31.66 9.15 -10.20
N HIS A 453 -30.83 8.26 -10.73
CA HIS A 453 -31.12 6.85 -10.98
C HIS A 453 -30.40 5.91 -10.02
N GLU A 454 -29.90 6.39 -8.89
CA GLU A 454 -29.20 5.64 -7.85
C GLU A 454 -29.95 4.35 -7.43
N HIS A 455 -31.27 4.43 -7.32
CA HIS A 455 -32.12 3.34 -6.84
C HIS A 455 -32.43 2.27 -7.89
N LEU A 456 -31.93 2.39 -9.11
CA LEU A 456 -32.15 1.41 -10.16
C LEU A 456 -31.35 0.12 -9.87
N THR A 457 -31.97 -0.82 -9.12
CA THR A 457 -31.36 -2.10 -8.76
C THR A 457 -31.27 -3.04 -9.95
N ASP A 458 -30.34 -4.01 -9.92
CA ASP A 458 -30.22 -5.06 -10.94
C ASP A 458 -31.46 -5.96 -11.01
N ALA A 459 -32.20 -6.07 -9.91
CA ALA A 459 -33.49 -6.77 -9.89
C ALA A 459 -34.58 -5.97 -10.64
N ALA A 460 -34.61 -4.65 -10.46
CA ALA A 460 -35.54 -3.77 -11.19
C ALA A 460 -35.20 -3.72 -12.69
N ALA A 461 -33.91 -3.75 -13.04
CA ALA A 461 -33.44 -3.73 -14.44
C ALA A 461 -33.82 -4.99 -15.25
N ARG A 462 -34.46 -5.99 -14.65
CA ARG A 462 -35.02 -7.13 -15.37
C ARG A 462 -36.34 -6.78 -16.13
N ALA A 463 -37.01 -5.70 -15.77
CA ALA A 463 -38.09 -5.14 -16.57
C ALA A 463 -37.48 -4.45 -17.81
N HIS A 464 -38.12 -4.59 -18.97
CA HIS A 464 -37.57 -4.12 -20.25
C HIS A 464 -37.18 -2.64 -20.23
N GLU A 465 -38.09 -1.75 -19.78
CA GLU A 465 -37.84 -0.31 -19.73
C GLU A 465 -36.69 0.07 -18.75
N ALA A 466 -36.68 -0.52 -17.56
CA ALA A 466 -35.62 -0.28 -16.57
C ALA A 466 -34.27 -0.87 -17.02
N GLY A 467 -34.30 -1.97 -17.74
CA GLY A 467 -33.12 -2.57 -18.35
C GLY A 467 -32.53 -1.69 -19.46
N LEU A 468 -33.39 -1.13 -20.31
CA LEU A 468 -32.97 -0.22 -21.37
C LEU A 468 -32.39 1.09 -20.79
N LEU A 469 -33.02 1.63 -19.73
CA LEU A 469 -32.50 2.81 -19.03
C LEU A 469 -31.11 2.53 -18.45
N LYS A 470 -30.88 1.40 -17.80
CA LYS A 470 -29.57 1.01 -17.28
C LYS A 470 -28.51 0.90 -18.40
N ARG A 471 -28.86 0.25 -19.52
CA ARG A 471 -27.99 0.15 -20.69
C ARG A 471 -27.62 1.53 -21.23
N ALA A 472 -28.60 2.42 -21.38
CA ALA A 472 -28.38 3.80 -21.87
C ALA A 472 -27.47 4.60 -20.93
N LEU A 473 -27.68 4.50 -19.59
CA LEU A 473 -26.81 5.15 -18.58
C LEU A 473 -25.38 4.60 -18.64
N ASN A 474 -25.22 3.29 -18.74
CA ASN A 474 -23.91 2.65 -18.87
C ASN A 474 -23.20 3.05 -20.19
N GLN A 475 -23.96 3.15 -21.28
CA GLN A 475 -23.39 3.60 -22.55
C GLN A 475 -23.00 5.08 -22.51
N ALA A 476 -23.81 5.94 -21.88
CA ALA A 476 -23.43 7.34 -21.66
C ALA A 476 -22.14 7.45 -20.85
N ALA A 477 -22.00 6.70 -19.76
CA ALA A 477 -20.77 6.63 -18.98
C ALA A 477 -19.55 6.22 -19.82
N ARG A 478 -19.72 5.21 -20.71
CA ARG A 478 -18.66 4.73 -21.63
C ARG A 478 -18.24 5.82 -22.64
N GLU A 479 -19.22 6.50 -23.25
CA GLU A 479 -18.93 7.58 -24.19
C GLU A 479 -18.19 8.76 -23.52
N LEU A 480 -18.58 9.11 -22.29
CA LEU A 480 -17.86 10.15 -21.53
C LEU A 480 -16.43 9.72 -21.24
N MET A 481 -16.20 8.49 -20.76
CA MET A 481 -14.84 7.98 -20.51
C MET A 481 -14.00 7.99 -21.79
N LEU A 482 -14.53 7.58 -22.93
CA LEU A 482 -13.84 7.62 -24.23
C LEU A 482 -13.50 9.05 -24.67
N ALA A 483 -14.38 10.02 -24.40
CA ALA A 483 -14.08 11.43 -24.65
C ALA A 483 -12.96 11.99 -23.77
N GLN A 484 -12.77 11.43 -22.57
CA GLN A 484 -11.77 11.85 -21.58
C GLN A 484 -10.35 11.29 -21.82
N SER A 485 -10.13 10.43 -22.82
CA SER A 485 -8.80 9.86 -23.11
C SER A 485 -7.74 10.96 -23.28
N SER A 486 -6.59 10.81 -22.61
CA SER A 486 -5.45 11.76 -22.70
C SER A 486 -4.88 11.85 -24.11
N ASP A 487 -5.04 10.77 -24.90
CA ASP A 487 -4.56 10.66 -26.27
C ASP A 487 -5.07 11.80 -27.17
N TRP A 488 -6.33 12.23 -27.00
CA TRP A 488 -6.89 13.26 -27.85
C TRP A 488 -6.17 14.60 -27.67
N ALA A 489 -5.96 15.02 -26.44
CA ALA A 489 -5.22 16.24 -26.15
C ALA A 489 -3.75 16.14 -26.56
N PHE A 490 -3.10 14.98 -26.33
CA PHE A 490 -1.73 14.70 -26.76
C PHE A 490 -1.56 14.79 -28.29
N ILE A 491 -2.46 14.16 -29.06
CA ILE A 491 -2.43 14.19 -30.54
C ILE A 491 -2.65 15.61 -31.07
N MET A 492 -3.53 16.40 -30.40
CA MET A 492 -3.72 17.81 -30.76
C MET A 492 -2.46 18.64 -30.49
N ASP A 493 -1.73 18.37 -29.40
CA ASP A 493 -0.45 19.04 -29.10
C ASP A 493 0.65 18.64 -30.08
N SER A 494 0.80 17.34 -30.33
CA SER A 494 1.84 16.80 -31.21
C SER A 494 1.64 17.12 -32.71
N GLN A 495 0.46 17.60 -33.08
CA GLN A 495 0.09 18.00 -34.48
C GLN A 495 0.22 16.83 -35.48
N THR A 496 0.02 15.59 -35.07
CA THR A 496 0.19 14.42 -35.95
C THR A 496 -1.06 14.12 -36.79
N VAL A 497 -2.14 13.69 -36.16
CA VAL A 497 -3.45 13.35 -36.79
C VAL A 497 -4.58 14.14 -36.11
N VAL A 498 -4.46 15.44 -36.04
CA VAL A 498 -5.31 16.36 -35.30
C VAL A 498 -6.80 16.18 -35.62
N ASP A 499 -7.15 16.09 -36.89
CA ASP A 499 -8.55 15.93 -37.32
C ASP A 499 -9.19 14.67 -36.79
N TYR A 500 -8.42 13.59 -36.65
CA TYR A 500 -8.89 12.36 -36.01
C TYR A 500 -9.23 12.57 -34.52
N ALA A 501 -8.31 13.15 -33.76
CA ALA A 501 -8.51 13.40 -32.33
C ALA A 501 -9.71 14.35 -32.06
N VAL A 502 -9.81 15.43 -32.84
CA VAL A 502 -10.94 16.38 -32.77
C VAL A 502 -12.26 15.69 -33.10
N ARG A 503 -12.29 14.86 -34.15
CA ARG A 503 -13.49 14.10 -34.51
C ARG A 503 -13.89 13.11 -33.41
N ARG A 504 -12.93 12.30 -32.90
CA ARG A 504 -13.21 11.33 -31.82
C ARG A 504 -13.79 12.01 -30.59
N THR A 505 -13.17 13.10 -30.13
CA THR A 505 -13.68 13.87 -28.98
C THR A 505 -15.10 14.36 -29.19
N LYS A 506 -15.39 14.95 -30.39
CA LYS A 506 -16.72 15.46 -30.71
C LYS A 506 -17.76 14.36 -30.85
N ASP A 507 -17.40 13.23 -31.47
CA ASP A 507 -18.31 12.09 -31.67
C ASP A 507 -18.73 11.50 -30.33
N HIS A 508 -17.76 11.24 -29.43
CA HIS A 508 -18.08 10.70 -28.11
C HIS A 508 -18.91 11.66 -27.25
N LEU A 509 -18.56 12.95 -27.22
CA LEU A 509 -19.38 13.98 -26.55
C LEU A 509 -20.76 14.09 -27.17
N GLY A 510 -20.89 14.00 -28.49
CA GLY A 510 -22.16 14.02 -29.21
C GLY A 510 -23.05 12.82 -28.84
N CYS A 511 -22.47 11.60 -28.85
CA CYS A 511 -23.17 10.38 -28.44
C CYS A 511 -23.57 10.45 -26.95
N PHE A 512 -22.69 10.92 -26.08
CA PHE A 512 -22.99 11.14 -24.67
C PHE A 512 -24.19 12.04 -24.47
N HIS A 513 -24.17 13.25 -25.05
CA HIS A 513 -25.26 14.22 -24.88
C HIS A 513 -26.57 13.72 -25.49
N HIS A 514 -26.50 13.03 -26.63
CA HIS A 514 -27.70 12.46 -27.27
C HIS A 514 -28.37 11.39 -26.38
N LEU A 515 -27.58 10.49 -25.77
CA LEU A 515 -28.09 9.52 -24.81
C LEU A 515 -28.69 10.20 -23.57
N CYS A 516 -27.99 11.19 -23.01
CA CYS A 516 -28.48 11.95 -21.86
C CYS A 516 -29.81 12.67 -22.16
N ASP A 517 -29.97 13.25 -23.35
CA ASP A 517 -31.22 13.89 -23.77
C ASP A 517 -32.40 12.90 -23.83
N GLN A 518 -32.18 11.68 -24.35
CA GLN A 518 -33.19 10.63 -24.39
C GLN A 518 -33.55 10.15 -22.97
N ILE A 519 -32.54 9.94 -22.11
CA ILE A 519 -32.74 9.52 -20.72
C ILE A 519 -33.58 10.58 -19.96
N GLU A 520 -33.24 11.85 -20.11
CA GLU A 520 -33.94 12.95 -19.42
C GLU A 520 -35.37 13.14 -19.89
N ARG A 521 -35.68 12.87 -21.20
CA ARG A 521 -37.01 12.90 -21.78
C ARG A 521 -37.84 11.63 -21.48
N GLY A 522 -37.16 10.54 -21.08
CA GLY A 522 -37.81 9.24 -20.89
C GLY A 522 -38.23 8.56 -22.22
N ASP A 523 -37.56 8.90 -23.33
CA ASP A 523 -37.82 8.37 -24.69
C ASP A 523 -36.51 7.81 -25.27
N ILE A 524 -36.11 6.62 -24.79
CA ILE A 524 -34.87 5.96 -25.15
C ILE A 524 -35.08 5.05 -26.37
N ASP A 525 -34.41 5.34 -27.51
CA ASP A 525 -34.39 4.48 -28.68
C ASP A 525 -33.40 3.31 -28.49
N GLU A 526 -33.92 2.10 -28.29
CA GLU A 526 -33.11 0.89 -28.08
C GLU A 526 -32.15 0.60 -29.24
N ARG A 527 -32.49 0.98 -30.47
CA ARG A 527 -31.62 0.74 -31.64
C ARG A 527 -30.37 1.62 -31.58
N ILE A 528 -30.52 2.85 -31.08
CA ILE A 528 -29.38 3.77 -30.90
C ILE A 528 -28.48 3.22 -29.79
N VAL A 529 -29.05 2.81 -28.65
CA VAL A 529 -28.26 2.21 -27.56
C VAL A 529 -27.51 0.97 -28.05
N ALA A 530 -28.20 0.04 -28.70
CA ALA A 530 -27.58 -1.19 -29.23
C ALA A 530 -26.49 -0.91 -30.29
N GLY A 531 -26.71 0.06 -31.15
CA GLY A 531 -25.70 0.46 -32.16
C GLY A 531 -24.44 1.05 -31.53
N LEU A 532 -24.56 1.85 -30.46
CA LEU A 532 -23.42 2.39 -29.73
C LEU A 532 -22.71 1.31 -28.88
N GLU A 533 -23.45 0.38 -28.29
CA GLU A 533 -22.88 -0.77 -27.58
C GLU A 533 -22.08 -1.71 -28.51
N ASP A 534 -22.47 -1.85 -29.78
CA ASP A 534 -21.71 -2.62 -30.77
C ASP A 534 -20.47 -1.86 -31.26
N LYS A 535 -20.61 -0.55 -31.49
CA LYS A 535 -19.50 0.32 -31.91
C LYS A 535 -18.42 0.43 -30.85
N ASP A 536 -18.81 0.81 -29.63
CA ASP A 536 -17.92 1.09 -28.50
C ASP A 536 -18.17 0.07 -27.37
N ASN A 537 -17.75 -1.20 -27.60
CA ASN A 537 -18.11 -2.38 -26.82
C ASN A 537 -17.17 -2.69 -25.62
N LEU A 538 -16.21 -1.78 -25.34
CA LEU A 538 -15.27 -1.98 -24.23
C LEU A 538 -15.99 -1.94 -22.86
N PHE A 539 -15.36 -2.49 -21.85
CA PHE A 539 -15.85 -2.54 -20.46
C PHE A 539 -17.26 -3.13 -20.31
N PRO A 540 -17.43 -4.45 -20.55
CA PRO A 540 -18.73 -5.09 -20.37
C PRO A 540 -19.32 -4.96 -18.96
N GLY A 541 -18.46 -4.75 -17.96
CA GLY A 541 -18.84 -4.55 -16.57
C GLY A 541 -18.96 -3.09 -16.12
N ILE A 542 -19.05 -2.12 -17.04
CA ILE A 542 -19.21 -0.70 -16.67
C ILE A 542 -20.51 -0.48 -15.88
N ASP A 543 -20.44 0.35 -14.87
CA ASP A 543 -21.58 0.72 -14.05
C ASP A 543 -21.63 2.25 -13.89
N TYR A 544 -22.69 2.88 -14.39
CA TYR A 544 -22.88 4.32 -14.28
C TYR A 544 -22.91 4.82 -12.83
N ARG A 545 -23.19 3.92 -11.85
CA ARG A 545 -23.19 4.24 -10.41
C ARG A 545 -21.80 4.55 -9.87
N ASP A 546 -20.73 4.24 -10.61
CA ASP A 546 -19.38 4.66 -10.27
C ASP A 546 -19.22 6.20 -10.26
N TYR A 547 -20.15 6.95 -10.88
CA TYR A 547 -20.24 8.40 -10.81
C TYR A 547 -21.02 8.94 -9.61
N ILE A 548 -21.51 8.07 -8.72
CA ILE A 548 -22.15 8.50 -7.47
C ILE A 548 -21.07 8.72 -6.41
N PRO A 549 -21.09 9.84 -5.67
CA PRO A 549 -20.12 10.09 -4.60
C PRO A 549 -20.03 8.92 -3.61
N VAL A 550 -18.83 8.44 -3.31
CA VAL A 550 -18.59 7.29 -2.41
C VAL A 550 -19.20 7.48 -1.03
N ASN A 551 -19.31 8.72 -0.54
CA ASN A 551 -19.97 9.04 0.71
C ASN A 551 -21.47 8.64 0.76
N ARG A 552 -22.07 8.30 -0.39
CA ARG A 552 -23.45 7.79 -0.49
C ARG A 552 -23.53 6.29 -0.75
N LEU A 553 -22.49 5.67 -1.33
CA LEU A 553 -22.46 4.23 -1.67
C LEU A 553 -22.00 3.33 -0.53
N SER A 554 -21.32 3.85 0.45
CA SER A 554 -20.95 3.14 1.67
C SER A 554 -21.58 3.82 2.86
N PRO A 555 -22.67 3.27 3.40
CA PRO A 555 -22.73 3.25 4.84
C PRO A 555 -21.75 2.18 5.31
N ILE A 556 -20.42 2.42 5.32
CA ILE A 556 -19.67 1.95 6.48
C ILE A 556 -20.41 2.63 7.61
N PRO A 557 -21.03 1.90 8.56
CA PRO A 557 -21.67 2.52 9.70
C PRO A 557 -20.55 3.08 10.56
N ILE A 558 -19.96 4.17 10.11
CA ILE A 558 -19.10 5.00 10.88
C ILE A 558 -20.08 5.88 11.60
N ILE A 559 -20.29 5.52 12.91
CA ILE A 559 -20.79 6.47 13.88
C ILE A 559 -22.31 6.42 14.08
N PRO A 560 -22.74 6.81 15.29
CA PRO A 560 -24.14 6.80 15.65
C PRO A 560 -24.99 7.36 14.51
N ASP A 561 -26.20 6.89 14.36
CA ASP A 561 -27.11 7.43 13.39
C ASP A 561 -27.15 8.98 13.50
N ARG A 562 -27.51 9.69 12.47
CA ARG A 562 -27.46 11.17 12.44
C ARG A 562 -28.10 11.79 13.68
N ARG A 563 -29.15 11.20 14.24
CA ARG A 563 -29.85 11.72 15.42
C ARG A 563 -29.01 11.49 16.69
N GLN A 564 -28.34 10.34 16.81
CA GLN A 564 -27.43 10.05 17.92
C GLN A 564 -26.23 10.99 17.89
N TRP A 565 -25.71 11.30 16.69
CA TRP A 565 -24.63 12.26 16.50
C TRP A 565 -25.03 13.70 16.87
N GLU A 566 -26.21 14.17 16.41
CA GLU A 566 -26.74 15.50 16.75
C GLU A 566 -27.02 15.62 18.26
N ALA A 567 -27.53 14.55 18.89
CA ALA A 567 -27.75 14.50 20.34
C ALA A 567 -26.42 14.56 21.12
N LEU A 568 -25.42 13.78 20.68
CA LEU A 568 -24.10 13.75 21.28
C LEU A 568 -23.39 15.11 21.18
N LEU A 569 -23.46 15.77 20.02
CA LEU A 569 -22.94 17.12 19.83
C LEU A 569 -23.59 18.12 20.78
N ALA A 570 -24.93 18.08 20.92
CA ALA A 570 -25.67 18.96 21.82
C ALA A 570 -25.32 18.74 23.30
N GLU A 571 -25.13 17.49 23.70
CA GLU A 571 -24.75 17.08 25.07
C GLU A 571 -23.32 17.55 25.43
N THR A 572 -22.40 17.48 24.47
CA THR A 572 -20.97 17.70 24.72
C THR A 572 -20.50 19.13 24.42
N GLN A 573 -21.35 20.01 23.86
CA GLN A 573 -20.98 21.38 23.42
C GLN A 573 -20.52 22.33 24.55
N HIS A 574 -21.01 22.10 25.77
CA HIS A 574 -20.89 23.09 26.87
C HIS A 574 -19.69 22.82 27.82
N ARG A 575 -18.93 21.75 27.61
CA ARG A 575 -17.80 21.37 28.45
C ARG A 575 -16.59 21.02 27.59
N PRO A 576 -15.37 21.06 28.14
CA PRO A 576 -14.20 20.58 27.45
C PRO A 576 -14.31 19.06 27.14
N ASN A 577 -13.95 18.68 25.91
CA ASN A 577 -13.96 17.32 25.44
C ASN A 577 -12.53 16.79 25.30
N ILE A 578 -12.25 15.69 25.98
CA ILE A 578 -10.97 14.98 25.95
C ILE A 578 -11.11 13.80 24.97
N PHE A 579 -10.28 13.75 23.95
CA PHE A 579 -10.25 12.64 22.99
C PHE A 579 -9.02 11.76 23.23
N MET A 580 -9.25 10.54 23.70
CA MET A 580 -8.20 9.53 23.86
C MET A 580 -8.09 8.68 22.61
N LEU A 581 -6.89 8.57 22.07
CA LEU A 581 -6.58 7.76 20.88
C LEU A 581 -5.86 6.49 21.33
N ALA A 582 -6.48 5.34 21.12
CA ALA A 582 -5.93 4.04 21.48
C ALA A 582 -6.29 2.96 20.45
N TRP A 583 -5.35 2.10 20.09
CA TRP A 583 -5.60 1.06 19.09
C TRP A 583 -6.38 -0.14 19.64
N GLU A 584 -6.42 -0.30 20.96
CA GLU A 584 -7.17 -1.33 21.68
C GLU A 584 -7.95 -0.72 22.84
N TYR A 585 -9.16 -1.22 23.05
CA TYR A 585 -10.07 -0.88 24.16
C TYR A 585 -11.06 -2.04 24.35
N PRO A 586 -11.56 -2.33 25.56
CA PRO A 586 -12.46 -3.45 25.78
C PRO A 586 -13.66 -3.49 24.81
N PRO A 587 -14.06 -4.69 24.32
CA PRO A 587 -13.59 -6.03 24.68
C PRO A 587 -12.29 -6.49 23.97
N LYS A 588 -11.66 -5.64 23.14
CA LYS A 588 -10.37 -5.94 22.51
C LYS A 588 -9.23 -5.76 23.51
N HIS A 589 -8.61 -6.87 23.91
CA HIS A 589 -7.47 -6.90 24.81
C HIS A 589 -6.29 -7.61 24.15
N VAL A 590 -5.19 -6.90 23.93
CA VAL A 590 -3.93 -7.48 23.46
C VAL A 590 -2.85 -7.34 24.54
N GLY A 591 -2.92 -6.26 25.35
CA GLY A 591 -1.94 -6.00 26.39
C GLY A 591 -2.47 -5.12 27.52
N GLY A 592 -1.56 -4.61 28.33
CA GLY A 592 -1.89 -3.72 29.45
C GLY A 592 -2.40 -2.34 29.06
N LEU A 593 -2.17 -1.90 27.80
CA LEU A 593 -2.62 -0.60 27.29
C LEU A 593 -4.14 -0.50 27.31
N SER A 594 -4.85 -1.49 26.76
CA SER A 594 -6.31 -1.53 26.75
C SER A 594 -6.89 -1.29 28.14
N ARG A 595 -6.35 -1.96 29.14
CA ARG A 595 -6.78 -1.82 30.52
C ARG A 595 -6.45 -0.45 31.10
N ALA A 596 -5.24 0.06 30.89
CA ALA A 596 -4.84 1.36 31.39
C ALA A 596 -5.71 2.49 30.82
N VAL A 597 -6.01 2.47 29.51
CA VAL A 597 -6.87 3.47 28.86
C VAL A 597 -8.30 3.35 29.36
N HIS A 598 -8.83 2.13 29.50
CA HIS A 598 -10.18 1.87 29.98
C HIS A 598 -10.38 2.42 31.40
N GLU A 599 -9.57 1.97 32.36
CA GLU A 599 -9.69 2.37 33.74
C GLU A 599 -9.43 3.88 33.96
N LEU A 600 -8.50 4.47 33.20
CA LEU A 600 -8.24 5.91 33.22
C LEU A 600 -9.42 6.71 32.67
N SER A 601 -9.97 6.31 31.52
CA SER A 601 -11.09 7.04 30.89
C SER A 601 -12.33 7.05 31.78
N GLU A 602 -12.66 5.91 32.42
CA GLU A 602 -13.75 5.80 33.40
C GLU A 602 -13.48 6.64 34.68
N ALA A 603 -12.26 6.64 35.17
CA ALA A 603 -11.90 7.43 36.36
C ALA A 603 -12.01 8.95 36.11
N LEU A 604 -11.67 9.42 34.90
CA LEU A 604 -11.84 10.82 34.49
C LEU A 604 -13.33 11.16 34.28
N ALA A 605 -14.08 10.28 33.61
CA ALA A 605 -15.52 10.44 33.45
C ALA A 605 -16.27 10.52 34.80
N ALA A 606 -15.87 9.67 35.75
CA ALA A 606 -16.40 9.71 37.13
C ALA A 606 -16.11 11.03 37.85
N LYS A 607 -15.12 11.81 37.45
CA LYS A 607 -14.82 13.16 37.91
C LYS A 607 -15.55 14.27 37.16
N GLY A 608 -16.38 13.90 36.19
CA GLY A 608 -17.21 14.83 35.43
C GLY A 608 -16.55 15.33 34.15
N GLU A 609 -15.44 14.76 33.72
CA GLU A 609 -14.86 15.07 32.39
C GLU A 609 -15.67 14.40 31.28
N ILE A 610 -15.75 15.04 30.10
CA ILE A 610 -16.31 14.46 28.90
C ILE A 610 -15.17 13.76 28.16
N VAL A 611 -15.20 12.43 28.17
CA VAL A 611 -14.13 11.59 27.60
C VAL A 611 -14.67 10.81 26.42
N HIS A 612 -14.04 11.00 25.27
CA HIS A 612 -14.23 10.21 24.06
C HIS A 612 -13.02 9.31 23.86
N VAL A 613 -13.25 8.03 23.64
CA VAL A 613 -12.19 7.07 23.26
C VAL A 613 -12.40 6.66 21.82
N ILE A 614 -11.40 6.96 20.97
CA ILE A 614 -11.37 6.55 19.59
C ILE A 614 -10.50 5.30 19.48
N THR A 615 -11.09 4.19 19.04
CA THR A 615 -10.42 2.89 19.00
C THR A 615 -10.85 2.07 17.78
N THR A 616 -10.30 0.86 17.65
CA THR A 616 -10.62 -0.04 16.52
C THR A 616 -11.83 -0.92 16.83
N SER A 617 -12.60 -1.29 15.82
CA SER A 617 -13.73 -2.21 15.97
C SER A 617 -13.28 -3.61 16.43
N HIS A 618 -14.21 -4.31 17.08
CA HIS A 618 -14.05 -5.68 17.51
C HIS A 618 -15.34 -6.45 17.26
N PHE A 619 -15.22 -7.72 16.86
CA PHE A 619 -16.38 -8.57 16.58
C PHE A 619 -17.30 -8.66 17.82
N GLY A 620 -18.59 -8.41 17.63
CA GLY A 620 -19.60 -8.46 18.69
C GLY A 620 -19.69 -7.21 19.57
N ALA A 621 -18.84 -6.19 19.38
CA ALA A 621 -18.94 -4.91 20.06
C ALA A 621 -19.61 -3.85 19.17
N PRO A 622 -20.45 -2.94 19.73
CA PRO A 622 -21.06 -1.88 18.96
C PRO A 622 -20.00 -0.87 18.49
N TYR A 623 -20.24 -0.27 17.33
CA TYR A 623 -19.34 0.79 16.80
C TYR A 623 -19.33 2.06 17.65
N PHE A 624 -20.43 2.33 18.32
CA PHE A 624 -20.54 3.42 19.29
C PHE A 624 -21.32 2.99 20.52
N GLU A 625 -20.82 3.34 21.69
CA GLU A 625 -21.54 3.15 22.96
C GLU A 625 -21.14 4.23 23.97
N HIS A 626 -22.04 4.49 24.91
CA HIS A 626 -21.77 5.28 26.11
C HIS A 626 -21.72 4.34 27.31
N MET A 627 -20.51 4.07 27.76
CA MET A 627 -20.25 3.06 28.81
C MET A 627 -19.55 3.70 30.01
N ASN A 628 -20.15 3.61 31.17
CA ASN A 628 -19.62 4.13 32.45
C ASN A 628 -19.18 5.62 32.38
N GLY A 629 -19.92 6.44 31.59
CA GLY A 629 -19.66 7.86 31.39
C GLY A 629 -18.64 8.17 30.28
N VAL A 630 -18.13 7.15 29.57
CA VAL A 630 -17.18 7.28 28.47
C VAL A 630 -17.89 7.05 27.15
N TYR A 631 -17.66 7.94 26.16
CA TYR A 631 -18.13 7.79 24.77
C TYR A 631 -17.08 6.99 23.96
N VAL A 632 -17.39 5.75 23.64
CA VAL A 632 -16.47 4.84 22.92
C VAL A 632 -16.85 4.77 21.46
N HIS A 633 -15.92 5.18 20.58
CA HIS A 633 -16.05 5.13 19.13
C HIS A 633 -15.15 4.04 18.57
N ARG A 634 -15.72 2.93 18.08
CA ARG A 634 -14.97 1.82 17.50
C ARG A 634 -15.03 1.88 15.99
N LEU A 635 -13.91 2.21 15.39
CA LEU A 635 -13.81 2.40 13.96
C LEU A 635 -13.49 1.08 13.25
N PRO A 636 -14.24 0.70 12.22
CA PRO A 636 -13.87 -0.42 11.37
C PRO A 636 -12.60 -0.06 10.58
N ILE A 637 -11.64 -0.98 10.60
CA ILE A 637 -10.44 -0.85 9.79
C ILE A 637 -10.59 -1.85 8.65
N ASP A 638 -10.72 -1.34 7.44
CA ASP A 638 -10.83 -2.20 6.25
C ASP A 638 -9.46 -2.75 5.88
N CYS A 639 -9.28 -4.03 6.13
CA CYS A 639 -8.08 -4.78 5.81
C CYS A 639 -8.44 -5.92 4.86
N SER A 640 -9.01 -5.62 3.70
CA SER A 640 -9.22 -6.60 2.65
C SER A 640 -7.89 -6.87 1.93
N GLY A 641 -7.07 -7.75 2.49
CA GLY A 641 -5.80 -8.17 1.91
C GLY A 641 -4.76 -8.51 2.97
N ASP A 642 -3.72 -9.22 2.56
CA ASP A 642 -2.61 -9.64 3.44
C ASP A 642 -1.90 -8.39 4.02
N THR A 643 -2.29 -8.02 5.25
CA THR A 643 -1.86 -6.75 5.85
C THR A 643 -0.72 -6.98 6.82
N HIS A 644 0.44 -6.49 6.45
CA HIS A 644 1.49 -6.24 7.43
C HIS A 644 0.96 -5.29 8.52
N PHE A 645 1.25 -5.62 9.78
CA PHE A 645 0.81 -4.89 10.96
C PHE A 645 1.00 -3.36 10.86
N PHE A 646 2.06 -2.91 10.20
CA PHE A 646 2.34 -1.49 10.01
C PHE A 646 1.38 -0.79 9.04
N ASN A 647 1.01 -1.45 7.94
CA ASN A 647 0.01 -0.94 7.01
C ASN A 647 -1.35 -0.83 7.70
N TRP A 648 -1.72 -1.87 8.47
CA TRP A 648 -2.92 -1.83 9.30
C TRP A 648 -2.92 -0.65 10.27
N THR A 649 -1.78 -0.35 10.92
CA THR A 649 -1.64 0.79 11.82
C THR A 649 -1.88 2.11 11.09
N PHE A 650 -1.44 2.22 9.86
CA PHE A 650 -1.66 3.42 9.04
C PHE A 650 -3.14 3.58 8.65
N GLU A 651 -3.81 2.51 8.19
CA GLU A 651 -5.25 2.52 7.91
C GLU A 651 -6.07 2.93 9.13
N MET A 652 -5.69 2.45 10.29
CA MET A 652 -6.29 2.85 11.55
C MET A 652 -6.19 4.36 11.77
N ASN A 653 -5.02 4.94 11.52
CA ASN A 653 -4.84 6.39 11.67
C ASN A 653 -5.70 7.18 10.68
N LEU A 654 -5.82 6.73 9.43
CA LEU A 654 -6.69 7.38 8.45
C LEU A 654 -8.16 7.35 8.88
N ALA A 655 -8.64 6.21 9.36
CA ALA A 655 -10.00 6.08 9.87
C ALA A 655 -10.23 7.02 11.08
N MET A 656 -9.25 7.13 11.98
CA MET A 656 -9.32 8.03 13.13
C MET A 656 -9.30 9.51 12.72
N ILE A 657 -8.46 9.89 11.75
CA ILE A 657 -8.41 11.26 11.21
C ILE A 657 -9.75 11.62 10.58
N ASP A 658 -10.27 10.80 9.66
CA ASP A 658 -11.56 11.04 9.00
C ASP A 658 -12.69 11.25 10.04
N HIS A 659 -12.73 10.39 11.05
CA HIS A 659 -13.70 10.49 12.13
C HIS A 659 -13.60 11.80 12.90
N LEU A 660 -12.41 12.23 13.30
CA LEU A 660 -12.19 13.46 14.06
C LEU A 660 -12.41 14.73 13.23
N VAL A 661 -12.07 14.68 11.94
CA VAL A 661 -12.36 15.78 11.00
C VAL A 661 -13.88 15.96 10.86
N ARG A 662 -14.62 14.89 10.61
CA ARG A 662 -16.11 14.94 10.55
C ARG A 662 -16.73 15.45 11.85
N TRP A 663 -16.18 15.05 13.00
CA TRP A 663 -16.60 15.58 14.29
C TRP A 663 -16.46 17.10 14.34
N LYS A 664 -15.29 17.64 13.93
CA LYS A 664 -15.03 19.09 13.88
C LYS A 664 -15.93 19.82 12.89
N GLU A 665 -16.10 19.28 11.68
CA GLU A 665 -16.95 19.85 10.63
C GLU A 665 -18.42 19.88 11.01
N SER A 666 -18.87 18.93 11.83
CA SER A 666 -20.23 18.90 12.39
C SER A 666 -20.43 19.86 13.57
N GLY A 667 -19.43 20.67 13.91
CA GLY A 667 -19.49 21.63 15.02
C GLY A 667 -19.06 21.07 16.37
N GLY A 668 -18.48 19.85 16.41
CA GLY A 668 -18.00 19.21 17.61
C GLY A 668 -16.72 19.87 18.15
N ARG A 669 -16.57 19.84 19.48
CA ARG A 669 -15.38 20.37 20.16
C ARG A 669 -14.38 19.23 20.39
N ILE A 670 -13.10 19.53 20.21
CA ILE A 670 -11.97 18.76 20.70
C ILE A 670 -11.08 19.74 21.44
N ASP A 671 -11.01 19.62 22.73
CA ASP A 671 -10.25 20.61 23.57
C ASP A 671 -8.90 20.04 23.98
N LEU A 672 -8.74 18.72 24.00
CA LEU A 672 -7.48 18.03 24.28
C LEU A 672 -7.44 16.68 23.58
N LEU A 673 -6.30 16.34 23.01
CA LEU A 673 -5.97 15.00 22.53
C LEU A 673 -5.03 14.30 23.51
N HIS A 674 -5.33 13.02 23.77
CA HIS A 674 -4.44 12.16 24.53
C HIS A 674 -4.13 10.88 23.73
N ALA A 675 -2.94 10.79 23.19
CA ALA A 675 -2.45 9.66 22.40
C ALA A 675 -1.78 8.61 23.29
N HIS A 676 -2.12 7.34 23.11
CA HIS A 676 -1.53 6.23 23.82
C HIS A 676 -0.65 5.36 22.92
N ASP A 677 0.65 5.45 23.11
CA ASP A 677 1.73 4.83 22.32
C ASP A 677 1.79 5.32 20.85
N TRP A 678 2.83 4.90 20.15
CA TRP A 678 3.20 5.36 18.80
C TRP A 678 2.18 5.04 17.70
N MET A 679 1.36 4.02 17.91
CA MET A 679 0.45 3.52 16.87
C MET A 679 -0.57 4.54 16.40
N VAL A 680 -0.92 5.52 17.23
CA VAL A 680 -1.87 6.61 16.92
C VAL A 680 -1.18 7.95 16.60
N MET A 681 0.13 7.93 16.38
CA MET A 681 0.95 9.14 16.21
C MET A 681 0.50 10.01 15.03
N HIS A 682 0.17 9.40 13.89
CA HIS A 682 -0.24 10.16 12.70
C HIS A 682 -1.54 10.92 12.93
N THR A 683 -2.52 10.27 13.57
CA THR A 683 -3.78 10.92 13.96
C THR A 683 -3.54 12.07 14.93
N ALA A 684 -2.78 11.80 15.99
CA ALA A 684 -2.51 12.79 17.02
C ALA A 684 -1.84 14.05 16.46
N ARG A 685 -0.82 13.85 15.61
CA ARG A 685 -0.10 14.94 14.96
C ARG A 685 -0.99 15.74 13.99
N GLU A 686 -1.72 15.04 13.11
CA GLU A 686 -2.53 15.69 12.08
C GLU A 686 -3.62 16.57 12.70
N ILE A 687 -4.35 16.04 13.67
CA ILE A 687 -5.42 16.79 14.33
C ILE A 687 -4.86 17.94 15.16
N LYS A 688 -3.72 17.74 15.85
CA LYS A 688 -3.03 18.85 16.55
C LYS A 688 -2.69 19.98 15.60
N LEU A 689 -2.05 19.69 14.47
CA LEU A 689 -1.56 20.72 13.53
C LEU A 689 -2.70 21.40 12.78
N SER A 690 -3.72 20.64 12.36
CA SER A 690 -4.85 21.18 11.58
C SER A 690 -5.75 22.08 12.40
N TYR A 691 -5.91 21.81 13.70
CA TYR A 691 -6.88 22.52 14.54
C TYR A 691 -6.27 23.24 15.75
N GLY A 692 -4.96 23.18 15.94
CA GLY A 692 -4.27 23.83 17.07
C GLY A 692 -4.62 23.25 18.44
N ILE A 693 -4.94 21.93 18.49
CA ILE A 693 -5.40 21.27 19.71
C ILE A 693 -4.21 20.78 20.55
N PRO A 694 -4.19 21.04 21.88
CA PRO A 694 -3.17 20.53 22.77
C PRO A 694 -3.08 18.99 22.73
N LEU A 695 -1.86 18.44 22.69
CA LEU A 695 -1.60 17.01 22.62
C LEU A 695 -0.84 16.52 23.84
N VAL A 696 -1.42 15.58 24.56
CA VAL A 696 -0.76 14.73 25.56
C VAL A 696 -0.42 13.39 24.94
N ALA A 697 0.76 12.84 25.22
CA ALA A 697 1.15 11.51 24.78
C ALA A 697 1.58 10.65 25.96
N THR A 698 0.95 9.49 26.17
CA THR A 698 1.43 8.47 27.11
C THR A 698 2.28 7.44 26.37
N ILE A 699 3.51 7.24 26.82
CA ILE A 699 4.41 6.18 26.36
C ILE A 699 4.39 5.05 27.38
N HIS A 700 3.71 3.95 27.05
CA HIS A 700 3.57 2.78 27.90
C HIS A 700 4.81 1.89 27.89
N ALA A 701 5.51 1.83 26.76
CA ALA A 701 6.77 1.12 26.59
C ALA A 701 7.50 1.66 25.35
N THR A 702 8.83 1.50 25.30
CA THR A 702 9.61 1.84 24.11
C THR A 702 10.10 0.61 23.37
N GLU A 703 10.20 0.69 22.05
CA GLU A 703 10.77 -0.38 21.22
C GLU A 703 12.25 -0.63 21.59
N TRP A 704 12.97 0.46 21.91
CA TRP A 704 14.35 0.39 22.38
C TRP A 704 14.47 -0.40 23.71
N GLY A 705 13.57 -0.17 24.65
CA GLY A 705 13.54 -0.88 25.92
C GLY A 705 13.18 -2.36 25.77
N ARG A 706 12.15 -2.69 24.97
CA ARG A 706 11.75 -4.08 24.67
C ARG A 706 12.92 -4.90 24.11
N ASN A 707 13.79 -4.27 23.34
CA ASN A 707 14.96 -4.92 22.73
C ASN A 707 16.26 -4.69 23.50
N GLN A 708 16.17 -4.39 24.82
CA GLN A 708 17.31 -4.25 25.73
C GLN A 708 18.37 -3.26 25.22
N GLY A 709 17.94 -2.13 24.66
CA GLY A 709 18.81 -1.06 24.19
C GLY A 709 19.40 -1.26 22.79
N LYS A 710 18.89 -2.19 21.99
CA LYS A 710 19.35 -2.44 20.62
C LYS A 710 18.18 -2.51 19.65
N LEU A 711 18.36 -1.94 18.48
CA LEU A 711 17.39 -1.99 17.37
C LEU A 711 18.00 -2.82 16.23
N TYR A 712 17.50 -4.03 16.06
CA TYR A 712 18.11 -5.04 15.18
C TYR A 712 17.66 -4.95 13.72
N ASN A 713 16.46 -4.39 13.45
CA ASN A 713 15.88 -4.35 12.11
C ASN A 713 15.20 -3.01 11.83
N ASP A 714 14.81 -2.80 10.57
CA ASP A 714 14.21 -1.55 10.11
C ASP A 714 12.84 -1.28 10.72
N LEU A 715 12.06 -2.32 10.99
CA LEU A 715 10.76 -2.18 11.65
C LEU A 715 10.94 -1.57 13.06
N GLN A 716 11.88 -2.09 13.84
CA GLN A 716 12.18 -1.58 15.18
C GLN A 716 12.68 -0.13 15.15
N ARG A 717 13.57 0.22 14.21
CA ARG A 717 14.04 1.60 14.02
C ARG A 717 12.92 2.57 13.70
N LYS A 718 11.94 2.14 12.93
CA LYS A 718 10.79 2.97 12.57
C LYS A 718 9.79 3.14 13.70
N ILE A 719 9.50 2.07 14.43
CA ILE A 719 8.69 2.18 15.64
C ILE A 719 9.36 3.19 16.59
N HIS A 720 10.65 3.04 16.82
CA HIS A 720 11.43 3.97 17.63
C HIS A 720 11.37 5.43 17.12
N HIS A 721 11.43 5.63 15.80
CA HIS A 721 11.27 6.96 15.19
C HIS A 721 9.86 7.53 15.40
N LEU A 722 8.81 6.71 15.31
CA LEU A 722 7.43 7.14 15.55
C LEU A 722 7.19 7.46 17.03
N GLU A 723 7.80 6.71 17.96
CA GLU A 723 7.82 7.01 19.40
C GLU A 723 8.49 8.38 19.65
N TRP A 724 9.67 8.60 19.04
CA TRP A 724 10.34 9.90 19.09
C TRP A 724 9.44 11.01 18.53
N ARG A 725 8.83 10.79 17.35
CA ARG A 725 7.98 11.79 16.71
C ARG A 725 6.77 12.14 17.56
N LEU A 726 6.09 11.15 18.13
CA LEU A 726 4.96 11.38 19.02
C LEU A 726 5.38 12.22 20.24
N THR A 727 6.50 11.86 20.88
CA THR A 727 7.00 12.58 22.04
C THR A 727 7.48 14.00 21.69
N TYR A 728 8.00 14.21 20.48
CA TYR A 728 8.39 15.53 19.98
C TYR A 728 7.18 16.44 19.78
N GLU A 729 6.14 15.93 19.12
CA GLU A 729 4.90 16.69 18.80
C GLU A 729 4.03 16.97 20.04
N ALA A 730 4.07 16.11 21.06
CA ALA A 730 3.26 16.28 22.26
C ALA A 730 3.64 17.53 23.06
N ASP A 731 2.66 18.21 23.68
CA ASP A 731 2.88 19.32 24.61
C ASP A 731 3.29 18.81 25.98
N ARG A 732 2.80 17.63 26.37
CA ARG A 732 3.23 16.86 27.54
C ARG A 732 3.39 15.38 27.16
N VAL A 733 4.41 14.77 27.72
CA VAL A 733 4.67 13.34 27.61
C VAL A 733 4.49 12.73 28.98
N LEU A 734 3.60 11.74 29.08
CA LEU A 734 3.32 10.99 30.31
C LEU A 734 4.00 9.62 30.22
N VAL A 735 4.55 9.18 31.33
CA VAL A 735 5.16 7.86 31.47
C VAL A 735 4.77 7.24 32.81
N CYS A 736 4.78 5.90 32.87
CA CYS A 736 4.24 5.14 34.01
C CYS A 736 5.23 4.97 35.19
N SER A 737 6.52 5.34 35.04
CA SER A 737 7.54 5.18 36.07
C SER A 737 8.68 6.21 35.91
N GLN A 738 9.47 6.40 36.96
CA GLN A 738 10.67 7.24 36.89
C GLN A 738 11.69 6.60 35.93
N TYR A 739 11.84 5.30 35.95
CA TYR A 739 12.65 4.56 34.98
C TYR A 739 12.27 4.89 33.53
N MET A 740 10.97 4.88 33.21
CA MET A 740 10.51 5.26 31.88
C MET A 740 10.78 6.72 31.56
N LYS A 741 10.65 7.62 32.53
CA LYS A 741 11.02 9.04 32.37
C LYS A 741 12.48 9.18 31.97
N ASP A 742 13.38 8.58 32.73
CA ASP A 742 14.83 8.65 32.51
C ASP A 742 15.19 8.04 31.13
N GLN A 743 14.57 6.90 30.77
CA GLN A 743 14.74 6.24 29.49
C GLN A 743 14.29 7.13 28.33
N VAL A 744 13.05 7.63 28.35
CA VAL A 744 12.46 8.45 27.28
C VAL A 744 13.21 9.77 27.11
N GLN A 745 13.60 10.41 28.20
CA GLN A 745 14.44 11.61 28.15
C GLN A 745 15.79 11.35 27.51
N HIS A 746 16.44 10.24 27.86
CA HIS A 746 17.74 9.87 27.32
C HIS A 746 17.69 9.56 25.83
N ILE A 747 16.79 8.65 25.41
CA ILE A 747 16.77 8.16 24.02
C ILE A 747 16.20 9.17 23.04
N PHE A 748 15.28 10.05 23.48
CA PHE A 748 14.61 11.03 22.62
C PHE A 748 15.07 12.48 22.88
N SER A 749 16.02 12.70 23.79
CA SER A 749 16.56 14.02 24.15
C SER A 749 15.48 15.03 24.55
N LEU A 750 14.49 14.61 25.35
CA LEU A 750 13.37 15.44 25.75
C LEU A 750 13.70 16.32 26.96
N PRO A 751 13.16 17.57 27.03
CA PRO A 751 13.26 18.42 28.20
C PRO A 751 12.61 17.78 29.43
N SER A 752 13.19 17.99 30.62
CA SER A 752 12.75 17.35 31.87
C SER A 752 11.35 17.80 32.31
N ASP A 753 10.97 19.03 32.02
CA ASP A 753 9.68 19.65 32.33
C ASP A 753 8.55 19.16 31.39
N LYS A 754 8.91 18.59 30.22
CA LYS A 754 7.97 18.03 29.26
C LYS A 754 7.50 16.64 29.67
N VAL A 755 8.32 15.86 30.40
CA VAL A 755 8.04 14.46 30.73
C VAL A 755 7.59 14.34 32.19
N LEU A 756 6.37 13.88 32.40
CA LEU A 756 5.74 13.72 33.72
C LEU A 756 5.49 12.25 34.03
N VAL A 757 5.64 11.89 35.31
CA VAL A 757 5.39 10.52 35.76
C VAL A 757 3.98 10.40 36.35
N TYR A 758 3.16 9.57 35.69
CA TYR A 758 1.85 9.16 36.16
C TYR A 758 1.78 7.64 36.15
N PRO A 759 1.85 6.97 37.33
CA PRO A 759 1.81 5.51 37.37
C PRO A 759 0.44 4.99 36.88
N ASN A 760 0.41 3.76 36.39
CA ASN A 760 -0.87 3.09 36.15
C ASN A 760 -1.53 2.79 37.51
N GLY A 761 -2.84 2.86 37.54
CA GLY A 761 -3.64 2.52 38.71
C GLY A 761 -4.28 1.15 38.60
N ILE A 762 -5.07 0.83 39.62
CA ILE A 762 -5.97 -0.30 39.63
C ILE A 762 -7.25 0.05 40.38
N HIS A 763 -8.40 -0.50 39.94
CA HIS A 763 -9.62 -0.49 40.72
C HIS A 763 -9.59 -1.56 41.80
N VAL A 764 -9.70 -1.18 43.08
CA VAL A 764 -9.83 -2.11 44.20
C VAL A 764 -11.31 -2.18 44.55
N PRO A 765 -11.98 -3.36 44.39
CA PRO A 765 -13.37 -3.53 44.77
C PRO A 765 -13.53 -3.30 46.28
N GLN A 766 -14.54 -2.57 46.69
CA GLN A 766 -14.85 -2.33 48.13
C GLN A 766 -15.20 -3.61 48.88
N THR A 767 -15.69 -4.63 48.16
CA THR A 767 -15.96 -5.95 48.72
C THR A 767 -15.18 -6.97 47.90
N PRO A 768 -14.31 -7.80 48.51
CA PRO A 768 -13.66 -8.89 47.80
C PRO A 768 -14.73 -9.78 47.17
N ALA A 769 -14.67 -9.96 45.84
CA ALA A 769 -15.51 -10.98 45.22
C ALA A 769 -15.21 -12.33 45.91
N ALA A 770 -16.25 -13.07 46.25
CA ALA A 770 -16.07 -14.42 46.84
C ALA A 770 -15.23 -15.22 45.81
N ALA A 771 -14.02 -15.60 46.21
CA ALA A 771 -13.18 -16.44 45.37
C ALA A 771 -13.94 -17.75 45.15
N GLY A 772 -14.18 -18.10 43.89
CA GLY A 772 -14.82 -19.36 43.54
C GLY A 772 -14.01 -20.58 44.05
N PRO A 773 -14.47 -21.80 43.81
CA PRO A 773 -13.74 -22.99 44.24
C PRO A 773 -12.31 -23.03 43.66
N ARG A 774 -11.39 -23.64 44.45
CA ARG A 774 -10.00 -23.84 44.00
C ARG A 774 -9.99 -24.57 42.64
N PRO A 775 -9.12 -24.21 41.69
CA PRO A 775 -9.04 -24.87 40.39
C PRO A 775 -8.87 -26.41 40.56
N GLU A 776 -9.60 -27.19 39.74
CA GLU A 776 -9.71 -28.67 39.88
C GLU A 776 -8.38 -29.39 39.65
N PHE A 777 -7.43 -28.82 38.89
CA PHE A 777 -6.12 -29.40 38.66
C PHE A 777 -5.14 -29.22 39.83
N LEU A 778 -5.51 -28.43 40.84
CA LEU A 778 -4.69 -28.18 42.03
C LEU A 778 -5.13 -29.08 43.21
N GLN A 779 -4.16 -29.77 43.81
CA GLN A 779 -4.37 -30.54 45.05
C GLN A 779 -4.33 -29.61 46.28
N GLU A 780 -4.92 -30.02 47.42
CA GLU A 780 -4.84 -29.23 48.64
C GLU A 780 -3.42 -29.08 49.18
N SER A 781 -2.57 -30.07 48.91
CA SER A 781 -1.16 -30.06 49.28
C SER A 781 -0.24 -29.23 48.40
N ASP A 782 -0.72 -28.72 47.22
CA ASP A 782 0.10 -27.94 46.29
C ASP A 782 0.41 -26.54 46.85
N ARG A 783 1.68 -26.22 46.90
CA ARG A 783 2.23 -24.90 47.22
C ARG A 783 2.35 -24.09 45.95
N VAL A 784 1.35 -23.25 45.69
CA VAL A 784 1.15 -22.65 44.36
C VAL A 784 2.01 -21.41 44.15
N ILE A 785 2.91 -21.49 43.17
CA ILE A 785 3.65 -20.39 42.60
C ILE A 785 2.87 -19.92 41.35
N PHE A 786 2.45 -18.66 41.30
CA PHE A 786 1.58 -18.16 40.24
C PHE A 786 2.29 -17.10 39.39
N TYR A 787 2.26 -17.30 38.08
CA TYR A 787 2.64 -16.34 37.08
C TYR A 787 1.46 -16.05 36.15
N ILE A 788 1.25 -14.78 35.82
CA ILE A 788 0.30 -14.37 34.79
C ILE A 788 0.89 -13.27 33.88
N GLY A 789 0.75 -13.42 32.57
CA GLY A 789 1.21 -12.45 31.59
C GLY A 789 1.39 -13.04 30.20
N ARG A 790 1.76 -12.19 29.22
CA ARG A 790 2.10 -12.66 27.87
C ARG A 790 3.34 -13.56 27.92
N LEU A 791 3.34 -14.62 27.09
CA LEU A 791 4.49 -15.53 27.00
C LEU A 791 5.45 -15.05 25.90
N VAL A 792 6.25 -14.02 26.26
CA VAL A 792 7.28 -13.39 25.44
C VAL A 792 8.60 -13.31 26.20
N PHE A 793 9.72 -13.19 25.48
CA PHE A 793 11.06 -13.30 26.06
C PHE A 793 11.30 -12.32 27.23
N GLU A 794 10.88 -11.08 27.07
CA GLU A 794 11.10 -10.02 28.06
C GLU A 794 10.34 -10.24 29.39
N LYS A 795 9.35 -11.14 29.41
CA LYS A 795 8.61 -11.49 30.64
C LYS A 795 9.30 -12.54 31.50
N GLY A 796 10.38 -13.13 31.04
CA GLY A 796 11.32 -13.91 31.84
C GLY A 796 10.78 -15.25 32.40
N VAL A 797 9.70 -15.80 31.85
CA VAL A 797 9.09 -17.06 32.30
C VAL A 797 10.06 -18.22 32.21
N GLN A 798 10.97 -18.21 31.25
CA GLN A 798 12.05 -19.18 31.08
C GLN A 798 12.94 -19.24 32.33
N VAL A 799 13.22 -18.09 32.97
CA VAL A 799 14.06 -18.04 34.20
C VAL A 799 13.31 -18.67 35.39
N LEU A 800 12.00 -18.47 35.45
CA LEU A 800 11.18 -19.08 36.52
C LEU A 800 11.09 -20.59 36.35
N ILE A 801 10.94 -21.10 35.12
CA ILE A 801 10.97 -22.56 34.83
C ILE A 801 12.33 -23.13 35.21
N GLU A 802 13.43 -22.46 34.88
CA GLU A 802 14.79 -22.89 35.25
C GLU A 802 15.06 -22.83 36.76
N ALA A 803 14.34 -22.01 37.51
CA ALA A 803 14.41 -21.94 38.98
C ALA A 803 13.70 -23.11 39.67
N MET A 804 12.69 -23.72 39.03
CA MET A 804 11.84 -24.74 39.64
C MET A 804 12.58 -25.95 40.25
N PRO A 805 13.63 -26.56 39.62
CA PRO A 805 14.36 -27.67 40.22
C PRO A 805 14.95 -27.34 41.58
N ARG A 806 15.43 -26.10 41.77
CA ARG A 806 15.99 -25.65 43.06
C ARG A 806 14.90 -25.41 44.09
N ILE A 807 13.79 -24.80 43.67
CA ILE A 807 12.63 -24.57 44.55
C ILE A 807 12.06 -25.93 45.03
N LEU A 808 11.94 -26.90 44.13
CA LEU A 808 11.44 -28.24 44.43
C LEU A 808 12.37 -29.04 45.37
N ALA A 809 13.67 -28.77 45.37
CA ALA A 809 14.61 -29.39 46.29
C ALA A 809 14.34 -29.00 47.76
N GLU A 810 13.93 -27.77 48.02
CA GLU A 810 13.65 -27.23 49.35
C GLU A 810 12.14 -27.30 49.68
N VAL A 811 11.27 -27.19 48.70
CA VAL A 811 9.80 -27.21 48.81
C VAL A 811 9.22 -28.24 47.83
N PRO A 812 9.23 -29.54 48.18
CA PRO A 812 8.77 -30.61 47.26
C PRO A 812 7.30 -30.49 46.82
N GLY A 813 6.47 -29.79 47.63
CA GLY A 813 5.08 -29.49 47.29
C GLY A 813 4.86 -28.31 46.35
N ALA A 814 5.93 -27.63 45.89
CA ALA A 814 5.80 -26.49 45.02
C ALA A 814 5.22 -26.89 43.64
N ARG A 815 4.32 -26.06 43.14
CA ARG A 815 3.69 -26.21 41.83
C ARG A 815 3.60 -24.86 41.13
N LEU A 816 4.14 -24.77 39.93
CA LEU A 816 4.12 -23.56 39.12
C LEU A 816 2.89 -23.54 38.21
N VAL A 817 2.08 -22.50 38.30
CA VAL A 817 0.93 -22.25 37.43
C VAL A 817 1.24 -21.03 36.55
N ILE A 818 1.24 -21.24 35.25
CA ILE A 818 1.53 -20.20 34.23
C ILE A 818 0.24 -19.90 33.47
N ALA A 819 -0.27 -18.66 33.63
CA ALA A 819 -1.46 -18.18 32.94
C ALA A 819 -1.06 -17.15 31.86
N GLY A 820 -1.64 -17.33 30.69
CA GLY A 820 -1.41 -16.46 29.51
C GLY A 820 -1.04 -17.24 28.25
N SER A 821 -0.88 -16.52 27.16
CA SER A 821 -0.48 -17.06 25.86
C SER A 821 0.57 -16.14 25.20
N GLY A 822 1.26 -16.65 24.20
CA GLY A 822 2.25 -15.87 23.45
C GLY A 822 3.15 -16.72 22.58
N PRO A 823 3.98 -16.10 21.76
CA PRO A 823 4.83 -16.81 20.78
C PRO A 823 5.84 -17.79 21.40
N MET A 824 6.21 -17.60 22.66
CA MET A 824 7.13 -18.52 23.36
C MET A 824 6.43 -19.72 24.05
N GLU A 825 5.12 -19.86 23.96
CA GLU A 825 4.39 -20.88 24.70
C GLU A 825 4.92 -22.29 24.42
N GLN A 826 5.15 -22.62 23.15
CA GLN A 826 5.67 -23.92 22.74
C GLN A 826 7.07 -24.19 23.33
N GLU A 827 7.99 -23.23 23.20
CA GLU A 827 9.35 -23.32 23.75
C GLU A 827 9.34 -23.47 25.27
N LEU A 828 8.48 -22.70 25.95
CA LEU A 828 8.36 -22.78 27.43
C LEU A 828 7.81 -24.14 27.90
N ARG A 829 6.87 -24.73 27.15
CA ARG A 829 6.37 -26.08 27.42
C ARG A 829 7.46 -27.13 27.23
N GLU A 830 8.28 -27.01 26.17
CA GLU A 830 9.43 -27.92 25.94
C GLU A 830 10.47 -27.78 27.05
N ARG A 831 10.80 -26.55 27.48
CA ARG A 831 11.71 -26.32 28.62
C ARG A 831 11.19 -26.90 29.93
N ALA A 832 9.86 -26.84 30.17
CA ALA A 832 9.23 -27.34 31.35
C ALA A 832 8.97 -28.87 31.35
N ALA A 833 9.14 -29.55 30.21
CA ALA A 833 8.78 -30.97 30.05
C ALA A 833 9.40 -31.91 31.10
N HIS A 834 10.64 -31.65 31.51
CA HIS A 834 11.33 -32.45 32.54
C HIS A 834 10.79 -32.28 33.95
N LEU A 835 9.95 -31.27 34.20
CA LEU A 835 9.30 -30.99 35.51
C LEU A 835 7.95 -31.70 35.66
N GLY A 836 7.43 -32.30 34.58
CA GLY A 836 6.20 -33.06 34.59
C GLY A 836 4.99 -32.24 35.04
N ASP A 837 4.22 -32.80 36.01
CA ASP A 837 3.02 -32.17 36.53
C ASP A 837 3.27 -31.00 37.52
N ARG A 838 4.55 -30.71 37.80
CA ARG A 838 4.93 -29.59 38.68
C ARG A 838 4.79 -28.23 38.00
N VAL A 839 4.62 -28.19 36.65
CA VAL A 839 4.36 -26.96 35.87
C VAL A 839 3.07 -27.13 35.09
N TRP A 840 2.13 -26.19 35.24
CA TRP A 840 0.85 -26.20 34.59
C TRP A 840 0.63 -24.91 33.77
N PHE A 841 0.30 -25.05 32.51
CA PHE A 841 -0.04 -23.93 31.61
C PHE A 841 -1.55 -23.89 31.42
N THR A 842 -2.20 -22.80 31.83
CA THR A 842 -3.66 -22.64 31.72
C THR A 842 -4.09 -22.09 30.35
N GLY A 843 -3.16 -21.47 29.57
CA GLY A 843 -3.53 -20.63 28.46
C GLY A 843 -4.14 -19.29 28.93
N PHE A 844 -4.86 -18.62 28.04
CA PHE A 844 -5.59 -17.39 28.37
C PHE A 844 -6.70 -17.68 29.38
N VAL A 845 -6.89 -16.78 30.39
CA VAL A 845 -7.87 -16.91 31.44
C VAL A 845 -8.75 -15.65 31.50
N ASP A 846 -10.07 -15.85 31.74
CA ASP A 846 -11.00 -14.76 32.01
C ASP A 846 -10.84 -14.20 33.42
N ASP A 847 -11.53 -13.09 33.72
CA ASP A 847 -11.43 -12.40 35.01
C ASP A 847 -11.88 -13.27 36.20
N ALA A 848 -12.91 -14.10 36.02
CA ALA A 848 -13.43 -14.98 37.09
C ALA A 848 -12.42 -16.09 37.40
N TYR A 849 -11.85 -16.71 36.37
CA TYR A 849 -10.85 -17.75 36.54
C TYR A 849 -9.53 -17.20 37.07
N ARG A 850 -9.13 -16.00 36.62
CA ARG A 850 -7.96 -15.24 37.12
C ARG A 850 -8.09 -15.00 38.65
N ALA A 851 -9.25 -14.55 39.12
CA ALA A 851 -9.50 -14.35 40.54
C ALA A 851 -9.34 -15.65 41.37
N ARG A 852 -9.78 -16.79 40.82
CA ARG A 852 -9.60 -18.11 41.45
C ARG A 852 -8.13 -18.52 41.56
N LEU A 853 -7.32 -18.21 40.52
CA LEU A 853 -5.89 -18.50 40.50
C LEU A 853 -5.13 -17.60 41.48
N TYR A 854 -5.46 -16.30 41.54
CA TYR A 854 -4.91 -15.45 42.59
C TYR A 854 -5.28 -15.95 43.99
N ALA A 855 -6.52 -16.35 44.23
CA ALA A 855 -6.94 -16.88 45.52
C ALA A 855 -6.15 -18.13 45.93
N ALA A 856 -5.87 -19.04 44.98
CA ALA A 856 -5.12 -20.27 45.20
C ALA A 856 -3.59 -20.05 45.33
N ALA A 857 -3.05 -18.93 44.87
CA ALA A 857 -1.62 -18.63 44.90
C ALA A 857 -1.10 -18.41 46.34
N GLU A 858 0.06 -18.98 46.65
CA GLU A 858 0.81 -18.68 47.86
C GLU A 858 1.85 -17.60 47.63
N VAL A 859 2.40 -17.57 46.45
CA VAL A 859 3.31 -16.51 46.00
C VAL A 859 3.05 -16.18 44.54
N CYS A 860 3.01 -14.87 44.18
CA CYS A 860 2.96 -14.40 42.83
C CYS A 860 4.37 -14.01 42.40
N VAL A 861 4.79 -14.47 41.22
CA VAL A 861 6.15 -14.24 40.71
C VAL A 861 6.11 -13.51 39.40
N ILE A 862 6.88 -12.40 39.27
CA ILE A 862 6.98 -11.57 38.08
C ILE A 862 8.46 -11.47 37.67
N PRO A 863 8.98 -12.46 36.92
CA PRO A 863 10.41 -12.62 36.65
C PRO A 863 10.90 -11.79 35.43
N SER A 864 10.23 -10.69 35.12
CA SER A 864 10.46 -9.88 33.91
C SER A 864 11.92 -9.44 33.76
N LEU A 865 12.44 -9.49 32.54
CA LEU A 865 13.75 -8.96 32.15
C LEU A 865 13.67 -7.47 31.79
N TYR A 866 12.52 -7.06 31.27
CA TYR A 866 12.15 -5.67 31.00
C TYR A 866 10.67 -5.47 31.37
N GLU A 867 10.42 -4.47 32.21
CA GLU A 867 9.06 -4.11 32.62
C GLU A 867 8.96 -2.59 32.84
N PRO A 868 8.27 -1.87 31.96
CA PRO A 868 8.07 -0.41 32.11
C PRO A 868 7.35 -0.02 33.39
N PHE A 869 6.42 -0.86 33.84
CA PHE A 869 5.65 -0.64 35.07
C PHE A 869 5.32 -1.94 35.81
N GLY A 870 4.35 -2.74 35.31
CA GLY A 870 3.94 -4.01 35.94
C GLY A 870 2.57 -3.96 36.62
N ILE A 871 1.50 -3.72 35.83
CA ILE A 871 0.11 -3.75 36.33
C ILE A 871 -0.20 -5.05 37.04
N VAL A 872 0.39 -6.18 36.63
CA VAL A 872 0.24 -7.50 37.26
C VAL A 872 0.71 -7.50 38.74
N ALA A 873 1.71 -6.68 39.09
CA ALA A 873 2.11 -6.54 40.50
C ALA A 873 1.00 -5.86 41.30
N LEU A 874 0.33 -4.85 40.77
CA LEU A 874 -0.80 -4.22 41.44
C LEU A 874 -1.97 -5.19 41.61
N GLU A 875 -2.20 -6.10 40.65
CA GLU A 875 -3.24 -7.16 40.78
C GLU A 875 -2.93 -8.11 41.92
N ALA A 876 -1.67 -8.53 42.04
CA ALA A 876 -1.25 -9.38 43.17
C ALA A 876 -1.35 -8.65 44.50
N MET A 877 -0.96 -7.37 44.57
CA MET A 877 -1.13 -6.51 45.74
C MET A 877 -2.62 -6.34 46.11
N ALA A 878 -3.48 -6.09 45.13
CA ALA A 878 -4.93 -5.99 45.33
C ALA A 878 -5.55 -7.30 45.86
N SER A 879 -4.98 -8.42 45.43
CA SER A 879 -5.36 -9.78 45.91
C SER A 879 -4.71 -10.19 47.24
N ARG A 880 -3.92 -9.28 47.85
CA ARG A 880 -3.16 -9.52 49.08
C ARG A 880 -2.31 -10.79 49.01
N LYS A 881 -1.57 -10.94 47.88
CA LYS A 881 -0.68 -12.08 47.67
C LYS A 881 0.78 -11.68 47.84
N PRO A 882 1.57 -12.55 48.49
CA PRO A 882 3.02 -12.36 48.57
C PRO A 882 3.66 -12.24 47.20
N LEU A 883 4.62 -11.33 47.05
CA LEU A 883 5.24 -10.96 45.78
C LEU A 883 6.73 -11.25 45.75
N VAL A 884 7.16 -11.92 44.67
CA VAL A 884 8.56 -11.96 44.27
C VAL A 884 8.64 -11.41 42.83
N LEU A 885 9.39 -10.33 42.62
CA LEU A 885 9.52 -9.71 41.31
C LEU A 885 10.99 -9.44 40.97
N SER A 886 11.26 -9.26 39.66
CA SER A 886 12.58 -8.86 39.25
C SER A 886 12.85 -7.38 39.56
N ASP A 887 14.05 -7.07 40.06
CA ASP A 887 14.51 -5.71 40.31
C ASP A 887 14.89 -5.01 39.00
N THR A 888 13.89 -4.75 38.14
CA THR A 888 14.07 -4.21 36.79
C THR A 888 13.04 -3.15 36.45
N GLY A 889 13.47 -2.12 35.73
CA GLY A 889 12.60 -1.08 35.19
C GLY A 889 11.67 -0.44 36.21
N GLY A 890 10.48 -0.03 35.76
CA GLY A 890 9.45 0.52 36.64
C GLY A 890 8.85 -0.51 37.61
N LEU A 891 9.00 -1.81 37.36
CA LEU A 891 8.58 -2.86 38.29
C LEU A 891 9.32 -2.75 39.65
N ALA A 892 10.60 -2.37 39.62
CA ALA A 892 11.41 -2.15 40.79
C ALA A 892 10.93 -1.00 41.69
N GLU A 893 10.13 -0.07 41.16
CA GLU A 893 9.60 1.07 41.90
C GLU A 893 8.33 0.75 42.70
N ILE A 894 7.64 -0.39 42.39
CA ILE A 894 6.34 -0.70 42.93
C ILE A 894 6.46 -1.17 44.38
N ILE A 895 7.50 -1.95 44.73
CA ILE A 895 7.68 -2.53 46.05
C ILE A 895 9.05 -2.18 46.67
N ARG A 896 9.11 -2.16 47.99
CA ARG A 896 10.34 -2.07 48.77
C ARG A 896 10.77 -3.48 49.19
N HIS A 897 12.02 -3.84 48.84
CA HIS A 897 12.58 -5.17 49.11
C HIS A 897 12.53 -5.49 50.62
N GLY A 898 11.99 -6.66 50.98
CA GLY A 898 11.85 -7.12 52.34
C GLY A 898 10.77 -6.44 53.20
N VAL A 899 9.99 -5.50 52.59
CA VAL A 899 8.90 -4.75 53.26
C VAL A 899 7.55 -5.04 52.62
N ASP A 900 7.47 -4.86 51.30
CA ASP A 900 6.23 -5.11 50.53
C ASP A 900 6.33 -6.41 49.71
N GLY A 901 7.49 -7.07 49.66
CA GLY A 901 7.79 -8.28 48.90
C GLY A 901 9.31 -8.41 48.67
N TYR A 902 9.70 -9.41 47.88
CA TYR A 902 11.10 -9.61 47.54
C TYR A 902 11.42 -9.20 46.08
N LYS A 903 12.63 -8.64 45.88
CA LYS A 903 13.18 -8.34 44.60
C LYS A 903 14.33 -9.27 44.24
N ALA A 904 14.20 -10.02 43.17
CA ALA A 904 15.23 -10.91 42.64
C ALA A 904 16.04 -10.20 41.54
N LEU A 905 17.32 -10.58 41.40
CA LEU A 905 18.14 -10.06 40.31
C LEU A 905 17.58 -10.48 38.92
N PRO A 906 17.41 -9.59 37.96
CA PRO A 906 16.80 -9.92 36.66
C PRO A 906 17.61 -10.98 35.89
N GLY A 907 16.94 -12.02 35.41
CA GLY A 907 17.56 -13.11 34.65
C GLY A 907 18.43 -14.06 35.48
N HIS A 908 18.49 -13.90 36.82
CA HIS A 908 19.35 -14.70 37.70
C HIS A 908 18.55 -15.79 38.38
N VAL A 909 18.69 -17.03 37.91
CA VAL A 909 17.94 -18.21 38.37
C VAL A 909 18.04 -18.44 39.88
N GLU A 910 19.27 -18.36 40.41
CA GLU A 910 19.55 -18.60 41.82
C GLU A 910 18.87 -17.56 42.75
N SER A 911 18.96 -16.29 42.37
CA SER A 911 18.33 -15.19 43.13
C SER A 911 16.80 -15.36 43.15
N LEU A 912 16.21 -15.71 42.02
CA LEU A 912 14.77 -15.95 41.91
C LEU A 912 14.33 -17.16 42.72
N ALA A 913 15.04 -18.27 42.57
CA ALA A 913 14.75 -19.51 43.32
C ALA A 913 14.84 -19.26 44.82
N TRP A 914 15.86 -18.55 45.30
CA TRP A 914 16.08 -18.28 46.70
C TRP A 914 14.91 -17.45 47.33
N HIS A 915 14.53 -16.37 46.69
CA HIS A 915 13.45 -15.49 47.16
C HIS A 915 12.08 -16.16 47.12
N VAL A 916 11.81 -16.99 46.11
CA VAL A 916 10.56 -17.76 46.02
C VAL A 916 10.52 -18.83 47.12
N THR A 917 11.62 -19.50 47.32
CA THR A 917 11.73 -20.52 48.41
C THR A 917 11.56 -19.88 49.79
N GLU A 918 12.22 -18.77 50.06
CA GLU A 918 12.11 -18.02 51.33
C GLU A 918 10.66 -17.59 51.57
N MET A 919 9.97 -17.09 50.55
CA MET A 919 8.57 -16.68 50.63
C MET A 919 7.64 -17.89 50.97
N LEU A 920 7.91 -19.05 50.34
CA LEU A 920 7.13 -20.26 50.59
C LEU A 920 7.39 -20.87 51.99
N LEU A 921 8.64 -20.82 52.47
CA LEU A 921 9.00 -21.36 53.79
C LEU A 921 8.54 -20.47 54.96
N ASN A 922 8.32 -19.17 54.70
CA ASN A 922 7.93 -18.20 55.74
C ASN A 922 6.57 -17.56 55.43
N PRO A 923 5.46 -18.29 55.40
CA PRO A 923 4.15 -17.80 54.97
C PRO A 923 3.62 -16.62 55.84
N ASP A 924 3.92 -16.59 57.15
CA ASP A 924 3.50 -15.48 58.01
C ASP A 924 4.20 -14.16 57.66
N ALA A 925 5.50 -14.20 57.35
CA ALA A 925 6.25 -13.03 56.84
C ALA A 925 5.73 -12.62 55.48
N GLY A 926 5.44 -13.58 54.58
CA GLY A 926 4.82 -13.34 53.28
C GLY A 926 3.46 -12.63 53.42
N ALA A 927 2.60 -13.08 54.31
CA ALA A 927 1.30 -12.45 54.56
C ALA A 927 1.42 -11.02 55.11
N ALA A 928 2.37 -10.77 56.00
CA ALA A 928 2.65 -9.44 56.53
C ALA A 928 3.16 -8.46 55.40
N MET A 929 4.06 -8.93 54.53
CA MET A 929 4.51 -8.17 53.38
C MET A 929 3.35 -7.90 52.41
N ALA A 930 2.49 -8.88 52.15
CA ALA A 930 1.34 -8.72 51.25
C ALA A 930 0.35 -7.67 51.76
N GLU A 931 0.09 -7.63 53.08
CA GLU A 931 -0.74 -6.58 53.70
C GLU A 931 -0.08 -5.19 53.56
N THR A 932 1.21 -5.10 53.82
CA THR A 932 1.96 -3.84 53.63
C THR A 932 1.92 -3.37 52.15
N ALA A 933 2.07 -4.29 51.20
CA ALA A 933 1.94 -4.02 49.76
C ALA A 933 0.53 -3.54 49.43
N TYR A 934 -0.51 -4.11 49.98
CA TYR A 934 -1.90 -3.67 49.80
C TYR A 934 -2.12 -2.25 50.33
N GLN A 935 -1.53 -1.87 51.48
CA GLN A 935 -1.61 -0.49 51.98
C GLN A 935 -0.85 0.49 51.04
N THR A 936 0.31 0.13 50.54
CA THR A 936 1.07 0.90 49.55
C THR A 936 0.25 1.10 48.29
N LEU A 937 -0.46 0.09 47.78
CA LEU A 937 -1.37 0.18 46.64
C LEU A 937 -2.48 1.21 46.89
N LEU A 938 -3.16 1.14 48.04
CA LEU A 938 -4.24 2.07 48.39
C LEU A 938 -3.77 3.53 48.44
N GLN A 939 -2.55 3.75 48.89
CA GLN A 939 -1.97 5.10 49.01
C GLN A 939 -1.51 5.68 47.69
N HIS A 940 -1.01 4.89 46.75
CA HIS A 940 -0.29 5.40 45.58
C HIS A 940 -0.85 5.02 44.23
N TYR A 941 -1.58 3.91 44.09
CA TYR A 941 -1.94 3.28 42.83
C TYR A 941 -3.45 3.16 42.57
N GLN A 942 -4.29 3.98 43.24
CA GLN A 942 -5.70 4.07 42.91
C GLN A 942 -5.97 5.05 41.76
N TRP A 943 -6.75 4.65 40.78
CA TRP A 943 -7.13 5.49 39.64
C TRP A 943 -7.76 6.81 40.04
N ASN A 944 -8.60 6.82 41.07
CA ASN A 944 -9.25 8.04 41.53
C ASN A 944 -8.26 9.16 41.87
N ARG A 945 -7.13 8.83 42.50
CA ARG A 945 -6.06 9.79 42.84
C ARG A 945 -5.25 10.20 41.60
N ILE A 946 -4.89 9.19 40.79
CA ILE A 946 -4.12 9.41 39.56
C ILE A 946 -4.90 10.32 38.59
N ALA A 947 -6.20 10.03 38.37
CA ALA A 947 -7.08 10.82 37.52
C ALA A 947 -7.24 12.26 38.02
N THR A 948 -7.24 12.50 39.35
CA THR A 948 -7.27 13.89 39.88
C THR A 948 -6.03 14.68 39.42
N ASN A 949 -4.85 14.09 39.58
CA ASN A 949 -3.62 14.78 39.19
C ASN A 949 -3.54 14.96 37.67
N MET A 950 -4.04 14.01 36.87
CA MET A 950 -4.13 14.16 35.40
C MET A 950 -5.14 15.22 34.97
N GLN A 951 -6.29 15.31 35.61
CA GLN A 951 -7.30 16.32 35.38
C GLN A 951 -6.72 17.73 35.55
N ASP A 952 -5.91 17.96 36.59
CA ASP A 952 -5.22 19.23 36.83
C ASP A 952 -4.26 19.58 35.66
N GLU A 953 -3.55 18.58 35.11
CA GLU A 953 -2.64 18.81 33.97
C GLU A 953 -3.41 19.06 32.65
N TYR A 954 -4.50 18.37 32.42
CA TYR A 954 -5.36 18.61 31.27
C TYR A 954 -5.97 20.01 31.31
N HIS A 955 -6.44 20.47 32.46
CA HIS A 955 -7.00 21.80 32.62
C HIS A 955 -5.96 22.89 32.37
N LYS A 956 -4.68 22.71 32.76
CA LYS A 956 -3.60 23.64 32.45
C LYS A 956 -3.37 23.76 30.94
N LEU A 957 -3.49 22.66 30.19
CA LEU A 957 -3.26 22.66 28.73
C LEU A 957 -4.49 23.16 27.95
N ALA A 958 -5.70 22.74 28.32
CA ALA A 958 -6.92 23.06 27.60
C ALA A 958 -7.37 24.55 27.77
N TYR A 959 -6.97 25.24 28.85
CA TYR A 959 -7.38 26.61 29.11
C TYR A 959 -6.31 27.67 28.81
N VAL A 960 -5.12 27.29 28.37
CA VAL A 960 -4.13 28.23 27.85
C VAL A 960 -4.49 28.56 26.39
N GLN A 961 -5.17 29.68 26.15
CA GLN A 961 -5.27 30.21 24.79
C GLN A 961 -3.86 30.57 24.28
N PRO A 962 -3.42 30.10 23.15
CA PRO A 962 -2.12 30.50 22.60
C PRO A 962 -2.17 31.98 22.20
N GLU A 963 -1.35 32.82 22.81
CA GLU A 963 -1.22 34.27 22.52
C GLU A 963 -0.88 34.59 21.05
N TRP A 964 -0.52 33.61 20.23
CA TRP A 964 -0.14 33.78 18.81
C TRP A 964 -1.30 33.78 17.80
N VAL A 965 -2.53 33.45 18.22
CA VAL A 965 -3.73 33.50 17.34
C VAL A 965 -4.28 34.93 17.21
N ALA A 966 -3.86 35.85 18.04
CA ALA A 966 -4.32 37.26 18.01
C ALA A 966 -3.57 38.16 17.01
N SER A 967 -2.64 37.64 16.21
CA SER A 967 -1.77 38.44 15.30
C SER A 967 -1.75 37.93 13.86
N LYS A 968 -2.87 37.40 13.36
CA LYS A 968 -3.04 37.19 11.91
C LYS A 968 -4.44 37.68 11.46
#